data_f2d4007e9a9d039a17626ddce75a1ae1
#
_entry.id   f2d4007e9a9d039a17626ddce75a1ae1
#
_cell.length_a   1.000
_cell.length_b   1.000
_cell.length_c   1.000
_cell.angle_alpha   90.00
_cell.angle_beta   90.00
_cell.angle_gamma   90.00
#
_symmetry.space_group_name_H-M   'P 1'
#
loop_
_entity.id
_entity.type
_entity.pdbx_description
1 polymer ?
#
loop_
_entity_poly.entity_id
_entity_poly.type
_entity_poly.pdbx_seq_one_letter_code
_entity_poly.pdbx_strand_id
1 'polypeptide(L)'
;MDKKYEWKYCSLGGAIRVNVASGEDVAHLGELDQKLWTVLSCPVESLEFDRRTLDYIDTDKDGKIKVPEVVAAAQWLTSVIKDKDLILKGESVLDIDQIDTSTETGRRLHDSADRILTDLGKEGRSISVEDASDSAAIFAGTRFNGDGLITAASAGEPALEAVISDCIAVAGSETDRSGAPGVSAAIIEDFYAACADYAAWMDVADSDKAVLPFGDGTSAAYAALEAVRGKVADFFERCRLLRYDKTAADEVAVSVDDISRIGECPLARPDESGVLRFDRLNPAWQARFDAFRSLVLEDGKGSLSEEEWNAALAGFGPYCAWLAAKKGAAAEPLGITRVREILAAGQKAALLELVARDLALKDESDAIDEVKKLMLLYRDFYRLLKNYVIFTDFYARTPGVRADFEAGQLYIDQRCCDLCIRVSDMSKHADMAKLSGMFLIYCVCSSKKLGKTMDIVAVMTAGDIDALRPGKNGIFYDCAGNDWDAVITKIVDNPVSIRQAFWAPYRKFWDFCVGLINKSAADKDAKITADLQAKATAAASSAPAAPAADGDGSGKKQAFDIAKFAGIFAALGMAVGYIGSAVTKIVAGINSVPVWKTFVAIVAIMLIISGPSCFLAWSKLRRRNLGPVLNANGWAVNSKVLVNILFGAKLTNLAKYPKLKLSDPYQKKSSAWKWWLGLIMLALVAAFAVLLFMGKLEFIGLK
;
A
#
# COMPACT_ATOMS: atom_id res chain seq x y z
N MET A 1 39.05 -29.84 24.80
CA MET A 1 37.62 -29.49 25.01
C MET A 1 37.54 -27.98 24.89
N ASP A 2 37.08 -27.50 23.78
CA ASP A 2 36.87 -26.06 23.58
C ASP A 2 35.85 -25.58 24.60
N LYS A 3 36.24 -24.57 25.38
CA LYS A 3 35.38 -24.00 26.42
C LYS A 3 34.24 -23.32 25.72
N LYS A 4 33.02 -23.91 25.79
CA LYS A 4 31.84 -23.35 25.21
C LYS A 4 31.60 -21.94 25.75
N TYR A 5 31.28 -20.98 24.91
CA TYR A 5 31.05 -19.59 25.32
C TYR A 5 29.91 -19.51 26.36
N GLU A 6 30.12 -18.73 27.41
CA GLU A 6 29.18 -18.63 28.53
C GLU A 6 28.31 -17.42 28.40
N TRP A 7 27.08 -17.67 27.92
CA TRP A 7 26.07 -16.65 27.69
C TRP A 7 25.46 -16.11 28.98
N LYS A 8 25.25 -14.80 29.04
CA LYS A 8 24.44 -14.14 30.09
C LYS A 8 22.97 -14.15 29.70
N TYR A 9 22.09 -14.35 30.67
CA TYR A 9 20.64 -14.40 30.44
C TYR A 9 19.93 -13.35 31.28
N CYS A 10 18.77 -12.81 30.72
CA CYS A 10 17.87 -11.92 31.42
C CYS A 10 16.42 -12.40 31.25
N SER A 11 15.54 -11.99 32.16
CA SER A 11 14.10 -12.24 32.03
C SER A 11 13.43 -11.00 31.46
N LEU A 12 12.93 -11.08 30.24
CA LEU A 12 12.33 -9.96 29.54
C LEU A 12 11.07 -10.41 28.80
N GLY A 13 9.97 -9.70 29.00
CA GLY A 13 8.71 -9.99 28.29
C GLY A 13 8.12 -11.37 28.59
N GLY A 14 8.38 -11.93 29.79
CA GLY A 14 7.88 -13.22 30.21
C GLY A 14 8.62 -14.43 29.62
N ALA A 15 9.77 -14.20 28.99
CA ALA A 15 10.68 -15.24 28.50
C ALA A 15 12.10 -14.99 29.03
N ILE A 16 12.89 -16.06 29.16
CA ILE A 16 14.34 -15.98 29.40
C ILE A 16 14.99 -15.73 28.05
N ARG A 17 15.82 -14.70 27.96
CA ARG A 17 16.50 -14.27 26.74
C ARG A 17 17.99 -14.11 26.98
N VAL A 18 18.75 -14.29 25.93
CA VAL A 18 20.18 -14.00 25.94
C VAL A 18 20.38 -12.49 26.04
N ASN A 19 21.31 -12.06 26.87
CA ASN A 19 21.72 -10.66 26.98
C ASN A 19 22.98 -10.43 26.15
N VAL A 20 22.90 -9.67 25.08
CA VAL A 20 24.04 -9.24 24.26
C VAL A 20 24.51 -7.90 24.81
N ALA A 21 25.56 -7.90 25.62
CA ALA A 21 26.04 -6.74 26.39
C ALA A 21 27.52 -6.39 26.14
N SER A 22 28.22 -7.17 25.33
CA SER A 22 29.63 -6.96 24.98
C SER A 22 29.91 -7.27 23.51
N GLY A 23 30.98 -6.75 22.95
CA GLY A 23 31.42 -7.07 21.60
C GLY A 23 31.79 -8.54 21.43
N GLU A 24 32.23 -9.19 22.52
CA GLU A 24 32.47 -10.64 22.52
C GLU A 24 31.17 -11.44 22.41
N ASP A 25 30.05 -10.97 23.00
CA ASP A 25 28.76 -11.61 22.78
C ASP A 25 28.36 -11.54 21.30
N VAL A 26 28.65 -10.42 20.61
CA VAL A 26 28.40 -10.26 19.17
C VAL A 26 29.27 -11.23 18.36
N ALA A 27 30.55 -11.38 18.69
CA ALA A 27 31.50 -12.27 17.99
C ALA A 27 31.09 -13.75 18.08
N HIS A 28 30.49 -14.15 19.21
CA HIS A 28 30.07 -15.53 19.44
C HIS A 28 28.63 -15.86 19.04
N LEU A 29 27.92 -14.92 18.39
CA LEU A 29 26.50 -15.14 17.97
C LEU A 29 26.28 -16.42 17.16
N GLY A 30 27.29 -16.88 16.41
CA GLY A 30 27.24 -18.14 15.68
C GLY A 30 27.17 -19.40 16.56
N GLU A 31 27.61 -19.30 17.83
CA GLU A 31 27.54 -20.40 18.80
C GLU A 31 26.20 -20.42 19.56
N LEU A 32 25.38 -19.39 19.42
CA LEU A 32 24.07 -19.31 20.06
C LEU A 32 23.07 -20.26 19.39
N ASP A 33 22.51 -21.18 20.14
CA ASP A 33 21.48 -22.10 19.64
C ASP A 33 20.29 -21.27 19.10
N GLN A 34 19.90 -21.54 17.84
CA GLN A 34 18.79 -20.81 17.17
C GLN A 34 17.49 -20.85 17.95
N LYS A 35 17.26 -21.87 18.79
CA LYS A 35 16.09 -21.96 19.67
C LYS A 35 16.03 -20.86 20.72
N LEU A 36 17.14 -20.20 21.00
CA LEU A 36 17.23 -19.10 21.98
C LEU A 36 17.04 -17.72 21.37
N TRP A 37 17.03 -17.62 20.05
CA TRP A 37 16.74 -16.37 19.36
C TRP A 37 15.26 -16.01 19.49
N THR A 38 14.95 -14.74 19.67
CA THR A 38 13.54 -14.28 19.76
C THR A 38 12.85 -14.32 18.40
N VAL A 39 13.59 -14.00 17.34
CA VAL A 39 13.14 -14.01 15.95
C VAL A 39 14.07 -14.90 15.14
N LEU A 40 13.52 -15.70 14.24
CA LEU A 40 14.30 -16.54 13.31
C LEU A 40 14.35 -15.92 11.91
N SER A 41 13.34 -15.13 11.55
CA SER A 41 13.28 -14.39 10.29
C SER A 41 12.33 -13.20 10.41
N CYS A 42 12.65 -12.09 9.73
CA CYS A 42 11.76 -10.94 9.59
C CYS A 42 11.82 -10.38 8.17
N PRO A 43 10.67 -9.91 7.61
CA PRO A 43 10.65 -9.23 6.32
C PRO A 43 11.34 -7.86 6.40
N VAL A 44 12.16 -7.55 5.41
CA VAL A 44 12.89 -6.27 5.31
C VAL A 44 11.94 -5.08 5.18
N GLU A 45 10.85 -5.22 4.42
CA GLU A 45 9.88 -4.14 4.19
C GLU A 45 9.07 -3.74 5.42
N SER A 46 8.99 -4.62 6.42
CA SER A 46 8.23 -4.35 7.65
C SER A 46 9.04 -3.65 8.73
N LEU A 47 10.32 -3.35 8.48
CA LEU A 47 11.23 -2.74 9.42
C LEU A 47 11.33 -1.23 9.20
N GLU A 48 11.26 -0.47 10.28
CA GLU A 48 11.61 0.97 10.33
C GLU A 48 13.12 1.12 10.57
N PHE A 49 13.88 0.77 9.55
CA PHE A 49 15.32 0.63 9.59
C PHE A 49 15.96 1.15 8.30
N ASP A 50 17.26 1.48 8.32
CA ASP A 50 17.93 1.90 7.08
C ASP A 50 17.98 0.74 6.08
N ARG A 51 17.30 0.92 4.95
CA ARG A 51 17.21 -0.10 3.91
C ARG A 51 18.58 -0.53 3.40
N ARG A 52 19.52 0.41 3.27
CA ARG A 52 20.87 0.14 2.78
C ARG A 52 21.61 -0.83 3.68
N THR A 53 21.43 -0.71 5.01
CA THR A 53 22.03 -1.66 5.97
C THR A 53 21.41 -3.04 5.83
N LEU A 54 20.08 -3.12 5.68
CA LEU A 54 19.38 -4.39 5.51
C LEU A 54 19.76 -5.09 4.20
N ASP A 55 19.98 -4.35 3.11
CA ASP A 55 20.39 -4.88 1.82
C ASP A 55 21.80 -5.52 1.85
N TYR A 56 22.67 -5.11 2.79
CA TYR A 56 23.96 -5.76 3.05
C TYR A 56 23.85 -7.02 3.94
N ILE A 57 22.77 -7.13 4.72
CA ILE A 57 22.51 -8.30 5.57
C ILE A 57 21.74 -9.37 4.79
N ASP A 58 20.73 -8.98 4.01
CA ASP A 58 19.95 -9.85 3.11
C ASP A 58 20.82 -10.28 1.91
N THR A 59 21.68 -11.28 2.13
CA THR A 59 22.69 -11.70 1.14
C THR A 59 22.11 -12.53 0.01
N ASP A 60 21.03 -13.27 0.25
CA ASP A 60 20.33 -14.06 -0.77
C ASP A 60 19.24 -13.27 -1.50
N LYS A 61 19.01 -12.01 -1.10
CA LYS A 61 18.05 -11.04 -1.68
C LYS A 61 16.61 -11.57 -1.76
N ASP A 62 16.22 -12.39 -0.78
CA ASP A 62 14.85 -12.92 -0.73
C ASP A 62 13.86 -11.97 -0.02
N GLY A 63 14.32 -10.81 0.44
CA GLY A 63 13.53 -9.78 1.13
C GLY A 63 13.27 -10.09 2.59
N LYS A 64 14.05 -10.99 3.19
CA LYS A 64 13.96 -11.36 4.61
C LYS A 64 15.34 -11.41 5.24
N ILE A 65 15.44 -11.00 6.48
CA ILE A 65 16.62 -11.21 7.30
C ILE A 65 16.45 -12.51 8.08
N LYS A 66 17.42 -13.40 7.99
CA LYS A 66 17.44 -14.71 8.65
C LYS A 66 18.64 -14.84 9.61
N VAL A 67 18.56 -15.77 10.57
CA VAL A 67 19.62 -15.98 11.57
C VAL A 67 21.00 -16.19 10.94
N PRO A 68 21.20 -17.04 9.90
CA PRO A 68 22.52 -17.22 9.30
C PRO A 68 23.13 -15.94 8.74
N GLU A 69 22.32 -15.05 8.18
CA GLU A 69 22.75 -13.77 7.62
C GLU A 69 23.17 -12.78 8.72
N VAL A 70 22.41 -12.72 9.81
CA VAL A 70 22.77 -11.93 10.99
C VAL A 70 24.08 -12.44 11.60
N VAL A 71 24.27 -13.76 11.69
CA VAL A 71 25.51 -14.38 12.17
C VAL A 71 26.67 -14.05 11.24
N ALA A 72 26.50 -14.15 9.92
CA ALA A 72 27.55 -13.83 8.95
C ALA A 72 27.95 -12.34 9.04
N ALA A 73 26.98 -11.44 9.17
CA ALA A 73 27.24 -10.01 9.35
C ALA A 73 27.98 -9.72 10.67
N ALA A 74 27.59 -10.40 11.77
CA ALA A 74 28.27 -10.30 13.05
C ALA A 74 29.74 -10.73 12.96
N GLN A 75 30.01 -11.91 12.39
CA GLN A 75 31.32 -12.46 12.21
C GLN A 75 32.22 -11.58 11.36
N TRP A 76 31.67 -11.07 10.25
CA TRP A 76 32.40 -10.15 9.38
C TRP A 76 32.72 -8.83 10.11
N LEU A 77 31.74 -8.20 10.75
CA LEU A 77 31.94 -6.93 11.46
C LEU A 77 32.95 -7.05 12.60
N THR A 78 32.87 -8.11 13.41
CA THR A 78 33.79 -8.35 14.53
C THR A 78 35.16 -8.79 14.09
N SER A 79 35.37 -9.24 12.85
CA SER A 79 36.69 -9.58 12.27
C SER A 79 37.45 -8.36 11.77
N VAL A 80 36.79 -7.22 11.53
CA VAL A 80 37.42 -6.04 10.95
C VAL A 80 37.54 -4.86 11.92
N ILE A 81 37.00 -4.95 13.14
CA ILE A 81 37.08 -3.92 14.18
C ILE A 81 37.93 -4.42 15.34
N LYS A 82 38.94 -3.62 15.78
CA LYS A 82 39.84 -3.95 16.89
C LYS A 82 39.09 -4.02 18.21
N ASP A 83 38.41 -2.95 18.61
CA ASP A 83 37.60 -2.89 19.82
C ASP A 83 36.14 -3.19 19.48
N LYS A 84 35.74 -4.46 19.66
CA LYS A 84 34.39 -4.93 19.35
C LYS A 84 33.31 -4.26 20.18
N ASP A 85 33.64 -3.71 21.35
CA ASP A 85 32.64 -3.00 22.19
C ASP A 85 32.19 -1.68 21.58
N LEU A 86 32.95 -1.12 20.62
CA LEU A 86 32.52 0.05 19.85
C LEU A 86 31.24 -0.21 19.05
N ILE A 87 30.98 -1.44 18.59
CA ILE A 87 29.78 -1.84 17.87
C ILE A 87 28.52 -1.58 18.69
N LEU A 88 28.61 -1.71 20.02
CA LEU A 88 27.45 -1.49 20.89
C LEU A 88 27.06 -0.01 21.04
N LYS A 89 27.95 0.90 20.67
CA LYS A 89 27.66 2.35 20.74
C LYS A 89 26.73 2.79 19.63
N GLY A 90 26.78 2.19 18.43
CA GLY A 90 25.95 2.54 17.29
C GLY A 90 26.20 3.95 16.79
N GLU A 91 27.46 4.40 16.80
CA GLU A 91 27.85 5.75 16.34
C GLU A 91 27.92 5.80 14.82
N SER A 92 27.65 6.98 14.24
CA SER A 92 27.71 7.21 12.79
C SER A 92 29.12 7.57 12.29
N VAL A 93 30.09 7.68 13.20
CA VAL A 93 31.48 8.07 12.92
C VAL A 93 32.41 7.03 13.53
N LEU A 94 33.37 6.56 12.74
CA LEU A 94 34.40 5.61 13.16
C LEU A 94 35.78 6.22 12.94
N ASP A 95 36.65 6.08 13.94
CA ASP A 95 38.07 6.32 13.75
C ASP A 95 38.68 5.17 12.94
N ILE A 96 39.27 5.46 11.76
CA ILE A 96 39.81 4.44 10.87
C ILE A 96 40.93 3.63 11.52
N ASP A 97 41.59 4.16 12.55
CA ASP A 97 42.59 3.43 13.34
C ASP A 97 42.01 2.27 14.17
N GLN A 98 40.68 2.26 14.35
CA GLN A 98 39.94 1.13 14.98
C GLN A 98 39.67 -0.03 14.01
N ILE A 99 39.97 0.12 12.73
CA ILE A 99 39.89 -0.97 11.76
C ILE A 99 41.10 -1.92 12.03
N ASP A 100 40.85 -3.22 12.10
CA ASP A 100 41.87 -4.21 12.37
C ASP A 100 42.71 -4.53 11.14
N THR A 101 43.87 -3.89 11.05
CA THR A 101 44.84 -4.06 9.95
C THR A 101 45.64 -5.37 10.03
N SER A 102 45.43 -6.23 11.03
CA SER A 102 46.10 -7.52 11.10
C SER A 102 45.63 -8.50 10.04
N THR A 103 44.37 -8.35 9.59
CA THR A 103 43.78 -9.13 8.51
C THR A 103 43.93 -8.41 7.14
N GLU A 104 43.94 -9.19 6.05
CA GLU A 104 44.01 -8.62 4.69
C GLU A 104 42.78 -7.75 4.39
N THR A 105 41.56 -8.24 4.75
CA THR A 105 40.32 -7.47 4.59
C THR A 105 40.37 -6.16 5.38
N GLY A 106 40.84 -6.19 6.63
CA GLY A 106 40.92 -4.99 7.46
C GLY A 106 41.95 -3.98 6.92
N ARG A 107 43.10 -4.41 6.39
CA ARG A 107 44.07 -3.53 5.73
C ARG A 107 43.42 -2.83 4.52
N ARG A 108 42.77 -3.61 3.65
CA ARG A 108 42.10 -3.07 2.47
C ARG A 108 41.02 -2.05 2.85
N LEU A 109 40.21 -2.34 3.87
CA LEU A 109 39.19 -1.41 4.39
C LEU A 109 39.81 -0.14 4.96
N HIS A 110 40.91 -0.24 5.72
CA HIS A 110 41.61 0.91 6.28
C HIS A 110 42.15 1.81 5.16
N ASP A 111 42.85 1.23 4.18
CA ASP A 111 43.47 1.95 3.09
C ASP A 111 42.41 2.61 2.20
N SER A 112 41.26 1.93 1.97
CA SER A 112 40.14 2.51 1.22
C SER A 112 39.44 3.62 2.00
N ALA A 113 39.31 3.50 3.32
CA ALA A 113 38.74 4.58 4.15
C ALA A 113 39.65 5.84 4.17
N ASP A 114 40.95 5.65 4.24
CA ASP A 114 41.94 6.74 4.16
C ASP A 114 41.90 7.43 2.79
N ARG A 115 41.74 6.65 1.72
CA ARG A 115 41.57 7.17 0.35
C ARG A 115 40.26 7.99 0.22
N ILE A 116 39.13 7.48 0.75
CA ILE A 116 37.86 8.23 0.75
C ILE A 116 38.04 9.58 1.42
N LEU A 117 38.69 9.63 2.60
CA LEU A 117 38.93 10.89 3.30
C LEU A 117 39.81 11.84 2.47
N THR A 118 40.82 11.30 1.78
CA THR A 118 41.72 12.06 0.89
C THR A 118 40.93 12.63 -0.32
N ASP A 119 40.12 11.81 -0.98
CA ASP A 119 39.33 12.20 -2.15
C ASP A 119 38.28 13.25 -1.80
N LEU A 120 37.71 13.19 -0.59
CA LEU A 120 36.79 14.19 -0.03
C LEU A 120 37.52 15.46 0.50
N GLY A 121 38.87 15.49 0.50
CA GLY A 121 39.66 16.61 1.01
C GLY A 121 39.50 16.81 2.53
N LYS A 122 39.23 15.77 3.30
CA LYS A 122 39.05 15.84 4.74
C LYS A 122 40.36 15.61 5.49
N GLU A 123 40.71 16.55 6.36
CA GLU A 123 41.83 16.37 7.30
C GLU A 123 41.29 15.62 8.55
N GLY A 124 41.89 14.49 8.90
CA GLY A 124 41.51 13.71 10.09
C GLY A 124 41.51 12.20 9.84
N ARG A 125 41.25 11.43 10.92
CA ARG A 125 41.24 9.96 10.92
C ARG A 125 39.82 9.39 11.14
N SER A 126 38.79 10.22 11.06
CA SER A 126 37.42 9.81 11.35
C SER A 126 36.58 9.84 10.07
N ILE A 127 35.95 8.73 9.75
CA ILE A 127 35.04 8.57 8.62
C ILE A 127 33.60 8.45 9.12
N SER A 128 32.67 9.15 8.47
CA SER A 128 31.24 9.06 8.78
C SER A 128 30.49 8.15 7.79
N VAL A 129 29.26 7.75 8.18
CA VAL A 129 28.36 7.01 7.27
C VAL A 129 28.05 7.84 6.00
N GLU A 130 27.92 9.15 6.15
CA GLU A 130 27.67 10.09 5.06
C GLU A 130 28.88 10.10 4.09
N ASP A 131 30.09 10.19 4.61
CA ASP A 131 31.32 10.18 3.81
C ASP A 131 31.44 8.90 2.97
N ALA A 132 31.23 7.75 3.60
CA ALA A 132 31.30 6.46 2.92
C ALA A 132 30.10 6.20 1.98
N SER A 133 29.02 6.99 2.08
CA SER A 133 27.79 6.79 1.30
C SER A 133 27.67 7.77 0.11
N ASP A 134 28.46 8.83 0.06
CA ASP A 134 28.43 9.82 -1.00
C ASP A 134 29.31 9.38 -2.18
N SER A 135 28.86 8.34 -2.88
CA SER A 135 29.57 7.83 -4.06
C SER A 135 29.77 8.91 -5.12
N ALA A 136 28.81 9.83 -5.28
CA ALA A 136 28.91 10.90 -6.25
C ALA A 136 30.05 11.88 -5.92
N ALA A 137 30.23 12.22 -4.63
CA ALA A 137 31.34 13.09 -4.22
C ALA A 137 32.70 12.35 -4.28
N ILE A 138 32.74 11.07 -3.88
CA ILE A 138 33.97 10.27 -3.93
C ILE A 138 34.49 10.12 -5.36
N PHE A 139 33.60 9.86 -6.32
CA PHE A 139 33.97 9.61 -7.71
C PHE A 139 33.87 10.86 -8.62
N ALA A 140 33.43 12.02 -8.10
CA ALA A 140 33.23 13.25 -8.92
C ALA A 140 34.48 13.72 -9.65
N GLY A 141 35.67 13.48 -9.11
CA GLY A 141 36.97 13.84 -9.72
C GLY A 141 37.61 12.72 -10.52
N THR A 142 37.05 11.52 -10.57
CA THR A 142 37.65 10.38 -11.26
C THR A 142 37.06 10.18 -12.65
N ARG A 143 37.92 9.82 -13.61
CA ARG A 143 37.47 9.50 -14.98
C ARG A 143 36.80 8.13 -15.08
N PHE A 144 37.24 7.17 -14.27
CA PHE A 144 36.78 5.79 -14.19
C PHE A 144 36.54 5.43 -12.72
N ASN A 145 35.55 4.58 -12.45
CA ASN A 145 35.10 4.26 -11.10
C ASN A 145 34.81 2.76 -10.87
N GLY A 146 35.07 1.91 -11.85
CA GLY A 146 35.07 0.45 -11.72
C GLY A 146 33.69 -0.21 -11.75
N ASP A 147 32.64 0.48 -12.18
CA ASP A 147 31.29 -0.11 -12.26
C ASP A 147 30.96 -0.71 -13.64
N GLY A 148 31.85 -0.53 -14.62
CA GLY A 148 31.66 -1.02 -16.00
C GLY A 148 30.81 -0.08 -16.85
N LEU A 149 30.53 1.12 -16.37
CA LEU A 149 29.80 2.15 -17.10
C LEU A 149 30.77 3.27 -17.55
N ILE A 150 30.57 3.76 -18.77
CA ILE A 150 31.27 4.94 -19.25
C ILE A 150 30.29 6.06 -19.49
N THR A 151 30.61 7.23 -18.95
CA THR A 151 29.84 8.47 -19.15
C THR A 151 30.40 9.28 -20.31
N ALA A 152 29.69 10.30 -20.78
CA ALA A 152 30.22 11.23 -21.77
C ALA A 152 31.53 11.87 -21.31
N ALA A 153 31.65 12.19 -20.00
CA ALA A 153 32.88 12.75 -19.42
C ALA A 153 34.05 11.75 -19.42
N SER A 154 33.76 10.43 -19.34
CA SER A 154 34.79 9.38 -19.40
C SER A 154 35.42 9.20 -20.78
N ALA A 155 34.81 9.75 -21.83
CA ALA A 155 35.28 9.58 -23.22
C ALA A 155 36.67 10.15 -23.46
N GLY A 156 36.95 11.39 -22.96
CA GLY A 156 38.21 12.08 -23.11
C GLY A 156 38.46 12.62 -24.52
N GLU A 157 37.65 12.25 -25.50
CA GLU A 157 37.69 12.73 -26.89
C GLU A 157 36.28 13.15 -27.31
N PRO A 158 36.11 14.35 -27.92
CA PRO A 158 34.78 14.86 -28.31
C PRO A 158 33.99 13.93 -29.25
N ALA A 159 34.71 13.17 -30.10
CA ALA A 159 34.07 12.20 -31.00
C ALA A 159 33.46 11.03 -30.29
N LEU A 160 34.10 10.49 -29.24
CA LEU A 160 33.58 9.42 -28.42
C LEU A 160 32.47 9.93 -27.49
N GLU A 161 32.60 11.15 -26.96
CA GLU A 161 31.58 11.81 -26.14
C GLU A 161 30.24 11.92 -26.89
N ALA A 162 30.30 12.36 -28.16
CA ALA A 162 29.14 12.47 -29.02
C ALA A 162 28.47 11.10 -29.26
N VAL A 163 29.25 10.03 -29.50
CA VAL A 163 28.71 8.68 -29.68
C VAL A 163 28.12 8.11 -28.41
N ILE A 164 28.72 8.38 -27.23
CA ILE A 164 28.13 7.97 -25.95
C ILE A 164 26.78 8.67 -25.73
N SER A 165 26.70 9.96 -26.05
CA SER A 165 25.46 10.74 -25.98
C SER A 165 24.37 10.19 -26.91
N ASP A 166 24.74 9.83 -28.15
CA ASP A 166 23.86 9.19 -29.12
C ASP A 166 23.40 7.81 -28.63
N CYS A 167 24.31 7.04 -28.03
CA CYS A 167 24.04 5.73 -27.45
C CYS A 167 23.02 5.83 -26.31
N ILE A 168 23.20 6.77 -25.39
CA ILE A 168 22.26 7.06 -24.29
C ILE A 168 20.87 7.44 -24.84
N ALA A 169 20.81 8.26 -25.88
CA ALA A 169 19.56 8.72 -26.45
C ALA A 169 18.76 7.58 -27.14
N VAL A 170 19.43 6.57 -27.68
CA VAL A 170 18.85 5.48 -28.48
C VAL A 170 18.64 4.21 -27.67
N ALA A 171 19.67 3.76 -26.96
CA ALA A 171 19.68 2.48 -26.26
C ALA A 171 19.41 2.63 -24.73
N GLY A 172 19.32 3.87 -24.24
CA GLY A 172 19.15 4.16 -22.82
C GLY A 172 20.47 4.24 -22.06
N SER A 173 20.38 4.40 -20.73
CA SER A 173 21.54 4.53 -19.86
C SER A 173 21.29 3.84 -18.52
N GLU A 174 22.37 3.47 -17.85
CA GLU A 174 22.40 3.10 -16.45
C GLU A 174 23.02 4.25 -15.64
N THR A 175 22.74 4.31 -14.34
CA THR A 175 23.30 5.35 -13.49
C THR A 175 24.68 4.93 -13.02
N ASP A 176 25.70 5.64 -13.46
CA ASP A 176 27.08 5.50 -13.03
C ASP A 176 27.26 5.88 -11.53
N ARG A 177 28.29 5.38 -10.87
CA ARG A 177 28.59 5.70 -9.46
C ARG A 177 28.79 7.20 -9.19
N SER A 178 29.19 7.96 -10.19
CA SER A 178 29.24 9.44 -10.12
C SER A 178 27.88 10.12 -10.15
N GLY A 179 26.80 9.35 -10.38
CA GLY A 179 25.43 9.85 -10.53
C GLY A 179 25.09 10.31 -11.96
N ALA A 180 26.02 10.26 -12.90
CA ALA A 180 25.79 10.61 -14.30
C ALA A 180 25.19 9.43 -15.10
N PRO A 181 24.50 9.69 -16.24
CA PRO A 181 24.08 8.61 -17.11
C PRO A 181 25.29 8.01 -17.83
N GLY A 182 25.42 6.69 -17.78
CA GLY A 182 26.49 5.91 -18.38
C GLY A 182 25.97 4.80 -19.29
N VAL A 183 26.86 4.19 -20.07
CA VAL A 183 26.57 3.06 -20.96
C VAL A 183 27.49 1.89 -20.65
N SER A 184 26.91 0.70 -20.55
CA SER A 184 27.62 -0.57 -20.36
C SER A 184 28.07 -1.15 -21.70
N ALA A 185 28.93 -2.18 -21.65
CA ALA A 185 29.31 -2.93 -22.85
C ALA A 185 28.09 -3.50 -23.58
N ALA A 186 27.08 -3.98 -22.86
CA ALA A 186 25.85 -4.54 -23.43
C ALA A 186 25.07 -3.44 -24.19
N ILE A 187 24.88 -2.27 -23.58
CA ILE A 187 24.20 -1.13 -24.20
C ILE A 187 24.91 -0.69 -25.47
N ILE A 188 26.26 -0.64 -25.45
CA ILE A 188 27.07 -0.33 -26.65
C ILE A 188 26.87 -1.38 -27.75
N GLU A 189 26.89 -2.66 -27.39
CA GLU A 189 26.64 -3.74 -28.33
C GLU A 189 25.27 -3.64 -29.01
N ASP A 190 24.23 -3.44 -28.21
CA ASP A 190 22.83 -3.29 -28.65
C ASP A 190 22.66 -2.04 -29.54
N PHE A 191 23.31 -0.93 -29.16
CA PHE A 191 23.31 0.31 -29.94
C PHE A 191 23.89 0.11 -31.35
N TYR A 192 25.10 -0.49 -31.43
CA TYR A 192 25.72 -0.74 -32.72
C TYR A 192 24.99 -1.77 -33.55
N ALA A 193 24.37 -2.78 -32.91
CA ALA A 193 23.50 -3.73 -33.59
C ALA A 193 22.26 -3.04 -34.19
N ALA A 194 21.61 -2.17 -33.42
CA ALA A 194 20.48 -1.37 -33.88
C ALA A 194 20.86 -0.43 -35.04
N CYS A 195 22.01 0.23 -34.94
CA CYS A 195 22.53 1.07 -36.03
C CYS A 195 22.79 0.27 -37.31
N ALA A 196 23.43 -0.89 -37.18
CA ALA A 196 23.72 -1.77 -38.34
C ALA A 196 22.44 -2.31 -38.99
N ASP A 197 21.48 -2.76 -38.18
CA ASP A 197 20.20 -3.22 -38.64
C ASP A 197 19.38 -2.15 -39.36
N TYR A 198 19.38 -0.90 -38.81
CA TYR A 198 18.69 0.24 -39.40
C TYR A 198 19.36 0.66 -40.74
N ALA A 199 20.69 0.72 -40.77
CA ALA A 199 21.44 1.05 -41.99
C ALA A 199 21.18 -0.01 -43.09
N ALA A 200 21.26 -1.31 -42.76
CA ALA A 200 21.00 -2.40 -43.68
C ALA A 200 19.56 -2.37 -44.21
N TRP A 201 18.58 -2.04 -43.37
CA TRP A 201 17.19 -1.87 -43.78
C TRP A 201 17.02 -0.68 -44.74
N MET A 202 17.67 0.45 -44.50
CA MET A 202 17.67 1.62 -45.39
C MET A 202 18.41 1.34 -46.71
N ASP A 203 19.52 0.60 -46.68
CA ASP A 203 20.32 0.27 -47.86
C ASP A 203 19.52 -0.57 -48.88
N VAL A 204 18.53 -1.35 -48.43
CA VAL A 204 17.58 -2.05 -49.32
C VAL A 204 16.76 -1.04 -50.14
N ALA A 205 16.28 0.03 -49.48
CA ALA A 205 15.49 1.06 -50.16
C ALA A 205 16.37 1.92 -51.12
N ASP A 206 17.62 2.16 -50.75
CA ASP A 206 18.55 2.88 -51.62
C ASP A 206 19.00 2.09 -52.83
N SER A 207 19.09 0.77 -52.72
CA SER A 207 19.55 -0.14 -53.81
C SER A 207 18.45 -0.56 -54.77
N ASP A 208 17.21 -0.67 -54.32
CA ASP A 208 16.08 -1.12 -55.15
C ASP A 208 15.02 -0.01 -55.28
N LYS A 209 14.98 0.61 -56.45
CA LYS A 209 13.96 1.62 -56.77
C LYS A 209 12.52 1.15 -56.69
N ALA A 210 12.27 -0.14 -56.74
CA ALA A 210 10.92 -0.70 -56.62
C ALA A 210 10.39 -0.56 -55.19
N VAL A 211 11.26 -0.41 -54.18
CA VAL A 211 10.87 -0.17 -52.78
C VAL A 211 10.32 1.23 -52.62
N LEU A 212 10.91 2.21 -53.25
CA LEU A 212 10.49 3.63 -53.18
C LEU A 212 10.04 4.13 -54.56
N PRO A 213 8.92 3.63 -55.12
CA PRO A 213 8.49 3.94 -56.49
C PRO A 213 8.23 5.45 -56.74
N PHE A 214 7.98 6.24 -55.70
CA PHE A 214 7.75 7.67 -55.74
C PHE A 214 8.90 8.44 -55.05
N GLY A 215 10.05 7.82 -54.86
CA GLY A 215 11.17 8.41 -54.11
C GLY A 215 10.75 8.82 -52.67
N ASP A 216 11.13 9.99 -52.21
CA ASP A 216 10.77 10.50 -50.88
C ASP A 216 9.28 10.66 -50.66
N GLY A 217 8.47 10.74 -51.75
CA GLY A 217 7.02 10.83 -51.70
C GLY A 217 6.30 9.49 -51.48
N THR A 218 7.03 8.37 -51.49
CA THR A 218 6.40 7.03 -51.40
C THR A 218 5.57 6.83 -50.12
N SER A 219 6.02 7.31 -49.00
CA SER A 219 5.29 7.24 -47.73
C SER A 219 3.97 8.02 -47.77
N ALA A 220 3.99 9.21 -48.32
CA ALA A 220 2.80 10.03 -48.51
C ALA A 220 1.82 9.43 -49.51
N ALA A 221 2.36 8.88 -50.64
CA ALA A 221 1.58 8.19 -51.65
C ALA A 221 0.92 6.93 -51.08
N TYR A 222 1.63 6.13 -50.30
CA TYR A 222 1.10 4.94 -49.63
C TYR A 222 0.02 5.30 -48.60
N ALA A 223 0.23 6.33 -47.80
CA ALA A 223 -0.76 6.81 -46.83
C ALA A 223 -2.05 7.31 -47.52
N ALA A 224 -1.94 7.98 -48.66
CA ALA A 224 -3.08 8.40 -49.48
C ALA A 224 -3.83 7.23 -50.08
N LEU A 225 -3.13 6.19 -50.54
CA LEU A 225 -3.73 4.94 -51.05
C LEU A 225 -4.48 4.20 -49.94
N GLU A 226 -3.85 4.00 -48.77
CA GLU A 226 -4.49 3.34 -47.63
C GLU A 226 -5.74 4.09 -47.13
N ALA A 227 -5.74 5.44 -47.17
CA ALA A 227 -6.86 6.25 -46.80
C ALA A 227 -8.13 6.01 -47.62
N VAL A 228 -7.98 5.54 -48.87
CA VAL A 228 -9.10 5.26 -49.78
C VAL A 228 -9.30 3.76 -50.07
N ARG A 229 -8.36 2.90 -49.66
CA ARG A 229 -8.29 1.48 -50.00
C ARG A 229 -9.59 0.72 -49.77
N GLY A 230 -10.18 0.85 -48.57
CA GLY A 230 -11.42 0.17 -48.23
C GLY A 230 -12.63 0.60 -49.06
N LYS A 231 -12.69 1.89 -49.42
CA LYS A 231 -13.80 2.46 -50.23
C LYS A 231 -13.67 2.12 -51.74
N VAL A 232 -12.45 2.09 -52.24
CA VAL A 232 -12.21 1.72 -53.63
C VAL A 232 -12.46 0.21 -53.79
N ALA A 233 -12.01 -0.61 -52.86
CA ALA A 233 -12.28 -2.04 -52.85
C ALA A 233 -13.80 -2.35 -52.78
N ASP A 234 -14.52 -1.70 -51.87
CA ASP A 234 -16.00 -1.80 -51.75
C ASP A 234 -16.71 -1.43 -53.05
N PHE A 235 -16.25 -0.37 -53.76
CA PHE A 235 -16.80 0.02 -55.03
C PHE A 235 -16.68 -1.07 -56.08
N PHE A 236 -15.48 -1.62 -56.26
CA PHE A 236 -15.26 -2.68 -57.25
C PHE A 236 -15.97 -4.00 -56.88
N GLU A 237 -16.09 -4.32 -55.62
CA GLU A 237 -16.82 -5.49 -55.13
C GLU A 237 -18.32 -5.37 -55.45
N ARG A 238 -18.92 -4.19 -55.26
CA ARG A 238 -20.28 -3.90 -55.66
C ARG A 238 -20.50 -3.96 -57.17
N CYS A 239 -19.56 -3.48 -57.94
CA CYS A 239 -19.60 -3.60 -59.42
C CYS A 239 -19.53 -5.08 -59.86
N ARG A 240 -18.71 -5.92 -59.18
CA ARG A 240 -18.68 -7.38 -59.45
C ARG A 240 -20.02 -8.04 -59.10
N LEU A 241 -20.67 -7.66 -58.01
CA LEU A 241 -21.96 -8.17 -57.61
C LEU A 241 -23.03 -7.82 -58.68
N LEU A 242 -23.08 -6.56 -59.18
CA LEU A 242 -23.98 -6.14 -60.25
C LEU A 242 -23.77 -6.89 -61.56
N ARG A 243 -22.53 -7.26 -61.93
CA ARG A 243 -22.23 -8.08 -63.08
C ARG A 243 -22.74 -9.53 -62.91
N TYR A 244 -22.72 -10.04 -61.65
CA TYR A 244 -23.23 -11.38 -61.34
C TYR A 244 -24.75 -11.40 -61.25
N ASP A 245 -25.38 -10.42 -60.57
CA ASP A 245 -26.83 -10.34 -60.45
C ASP A 245 -27.29 -8.90 -60.66
N LYS A 246 -27.92 -8.68 -61.81
CA LYS A 246 -28.45 -7.34 -62.19
C LYS A 246 -29.63 -6.89 -61.35
N THR A 247 -30.32 -7.79 -60.65
CA THR A 247 -31.43 -7.47 -59.78
C THR A 247 -30.97 -6.83 -58.47
N ALA A 248 -29.70 -6.97 -58.09
CA ALA A 248 -29.11 -6.37 -56.91
C ALA A 248 -28.83 -4.86 -57.06
N ALA A 249 -29.22 -4.18 -58.15
CA ALA A 249 -28.89 -2.77 -58.42
C ALA A 249 -29.32 -1.83 -57.31
N ASP A 250 -30.52 -2.03 -56.75
CA ASP A 250 -31.06 -1.19 -55.70
C ASP A 250 -30.44 -1.47 -54.30
N GLU A 251 -30.04 -2.72 -54.04
CA GLU A 251 -29.36 -3.14 -52.81
C GLU A 251 -27.90 -2.67 -52.73
N VAL A 252 -27.25 -2.61 -53.89
CA VAL A 252 -25.83 -2.19 -54.01
C VAL A 252 -25.71 -0.65 -54.04
N ALA A 253 -26.73 0.03 -54.58
CA ALA A 253 -26.82 1.49 -54.58
C ALA A 253 -27.49 1.98 -53.31
N VAL A 254 -26.76 2.06 -52.22
CA VAL A 254 -27.26 2.53 -50.93
C VAL A 254 -27.88 3.90 -51.06
N SER A 255 -29.16 4.06 -50.70
CA SER A 255 -29.83 5.36 -50.59
C SER A 255 -29.40 6.08 -49.34
N VAL A 256 -29.22 7.40 -49.43
CA VAL A 256 -28.83 8.24 -48.29
C VAL A 256 -30.09 8.80 -47.64
N ASP A 257 -30.56 8.19 -46.57
CA ASP A 257 -31.72 8.68 -45.79
C ASP A 257 -31.31 9.84 -44.84
N ASP A 258 -30.05 9.91 -44.47
CA ASP A 258 -29.46 10.93 -43.58
C ASP A 258 -28.13 11.43 -44.16
N ILE A 259 -28.06 12.73 -44.44
CA ILE A 259 -26.86 13.36 -44.99
C ILE A 259 -25.65 13.27 -44.06
N SER A 260 -25.86 13.13 -42.76
CA SER A 260 -24.76 12.94 -41.79
C SER A 260 -24.02 11.61 -41.99
N ARG A 261 -24.64 10.63 -42.61
CA ARG A 261 -24.09 9.30 -42.90
C ARG A 261 -23.49 9.12 -44.30
N ILE A 262 -23.40 10.23 -45.07
CA ILE A 262 -22.86 10.18 -46.44
C ILE A 262 -21.46 9.55 -46.51
N GLY A 263 -20.65 9.68 -45.45
CA GLY A 263 -19.33 9.04 -45.37
C GLY A 263 -19.35 7.49 -45.34
N GLU A 264 -20.47 6.90 -44.91
CA GLU A 264 -20.69 5.46 -44.89
C GLU A 264 -21.06 4.90 -46.29
N CYS A 265 -21.61 5.73 -47.14
CA CYS A 265 -22.03 5.34 -48.48
C CYS A 265 -20.86 4.95 -49.37
N PRO A 266 -21.09 4.18 -50.50
CA PRO A 266 -20.11 3.86 -51.50
C PRO A 266 -19.36 5.09 -52.04
N LEU A 267 -18.12 4.88 -52.48
CA LEU A 267 -17.26 5.95 -53.04
C LEU A 267 -17.87 6.58 -54.31
N ALA A 268 -18.54 5.81 -55.13
CA ALA A 268 -19.31 6.24 -56.30
C ALA A 268 -20.49 5.28 -56.49
N ARG A 269 -21.44 5.63 -57.32
CA ARG A 269 -22.54 4.72 -57.71
C ARG A 269 -21.97 3.56 -58.53
N PRO A 270 -22.08 2.30 -58.05
CA PRO A 270 -21.62 1.13 -58.78
C PRO A 270 -22.41 0.95 -60.07
N ASP A 271 -21.74 0.51 -61.14
CA ASP A 271 -22.32 0.13 -62.38
C ASP A 271 -21.68 -1.13 -62.99
N GLU A 272 -22.29 -1.67 -64.08
CA GLU A 272 -21.80 -2.85 -64.76
C GLU A 272 -20.45 -2.61 -65.46
N SER A 273 -20.07 -1.36 -65.76
CA SER A 273 -18.81 -1.03 -66.41
C SER A 273 -17.60 -1.37 -65.51
N GLY A 274 -17.80 -1.24 -64.19
CA GLY A 274 -16.74 -1.46 -63.23
C GLY A 274 -15.60 -0.46 -63.33
N VAL A 275 -15.91 0.78 -63.78
CA VAL A 275 -14.94 1.85 -63.91
C VAL A 275 -15.32 2.99 -62.94
N LEU A 276 -14.43 3.29 -61.99
CA LEU A 276 -14.61 4.38 -61.06
C LEU A 276 -14.33 5.71 -61.74
N ARG A 277 -15.37 6.54 -61.92
CA ARG A 277 -15.29 7.86 -62.57
C ARG A 277 -15.08 8.95 -61.50
N PHE A 278 -14.18 9.88 -61.72
CA PHE A 278 -13.76 10.89 -60.74
C PHE A 278 -14.69 12.11 -60.70
N ASP A 279 -15.56 12.25 -61.72
CA ASP A 279 -16.58 13.34 -61.78
C ASP A 279 -17.83 13.07 -60.94
N ARG A 280 -17.96 11.89 -60.33
CA ARG A 280 -19.13 11.43 -59.56
C ARG A 280 -18.81 10.78 -58.23
N LEU A 281 -17.79 11.25 -57.55
CA LEU A 281 -17.37 10.73 -56.26
C LEU A 281 -18.24 11.24 -55.12
N ASN A 282 -18.35 10.45 -54.09
CA ASN A 282 -18.97 10.81 -52.84
C ASN A 282 -18.23 12.01 -52.21
N PRO A 283 -18.94 13.17 -51.95
CA PRO A 283 -18.31 14.38 -51.47
C PRO A 283 -17.54 14.20 -50.14
N ALA A 284 -17.97 13.29 -49.27
CA ALA A 284 -17.26 13.01 -48.00
C ALA A 284 -15.84 12.35 -48.21
N TRP A 285 -15.62 11.76 -49.36
CA TRP A 285 -14.37 11.08 -49.72
C TRP A 285 -13.54 11.82 -50.74
N GLN A 286 -14.10 12.90 -51.36
CA GLN A 286 -13.48 13.65 -52.44
C GLN A 286 -12.05 14.09 -52.10
N ALA A 287 -11.85 14.76 -51.00
CA ALA A 287 -10.54 15.30 -50.63
C ALA A 287 -9.49 14.21 -50.44
N ARG A 288 -9.87 13.05 -49.86
CA ARG A 288 -8.97 11.93 -49.66
C ARG A 288 -8.62 11.24 -51.00
N PHE A 289 -9.62 11.15 -51.86
CA PHE A 289 -9.43 10.55 -53.20
C PHE A 289 -8.59 11.47 -54.10
N ASP A 290 -8.80 12.81 -54.01
CA ASP A 290 -7.98 13.78 -54.75
C ASP A 290 -6.52 13.74 -54.32
N ALA A 291 -6.23 13.53 -53.01
CA ALA A 291 -4.88 13.31 -52.50
C ALA A 291 -4.28 12.02 -53.09
N PHE A 292 -5.03 10.92 -53.07
CA PHE A 292 -4.60 9.67 -53.72
C PHE A 292 -4.32 9.85 -55.21
N ARG A 293 -5.23 10.52 -55.93
CA ARG A 293 -5.10 10.80 -57.35
C ARG A 293 -3.84 11.58 -57.69
N SER A 294 -3.57 12.63 -56.93
CA SER A 294 -2.43 13.54 -57.17
C SER A 294 -1.06 12.89 -56.87
N LEU A 295 -1.02 11.92 -55.94
CA LEU A 295 0.23 11.32 -55.48
C LEU A 295 0.51 9.95 -56.16
N VAL A 296 -0.50 9.23 -56.61
CA VAL A 296 -0.36 7.86 -57.10
C VAL A 296 -0.74 7.68 -58.55
N LEU A 297 -1.71 8.45 -59.07
CA LEU A 297 -2.17 8.30 -60.44
C LEU A 297 -1.50 9.31 -61.36
N GLU A 298 -1.44 8.99 -62.69
CA GLU A 298 -0.93 9.88 -63.74
C GLU A 298 -1.81 11.15 -63.89
N ASP A 299 -1.17 12.28 -64.16
CA ASP A 299 -1.85 13.54 -64.32
C ASP A 299 -2.88 13.48 -65.48
N GLY A 300 -4.06 14.07 -65.26
CA GLY A 300 -5.15 14.16 -66.24
C GLY A 300 -6.06 12.93 -66.31
N LYS A 301 -5.84 11.90 -65.52
CA LYS A 301 -6.69 10.70 -65.47
C LYS A 301 -8.05 11.03 -64.89
N GLY A 302 -9.12 10.62 -65.58
CA GLY A 302 -10.53 10.90 -65.21
C GLY A 302 -11.30 9.72 -64.66
N SER A 303 -10.68 8.51 -64.69
CA SER A 303 -11.29 7.27 -64.22
C SER A 303 -10.25 6.26 -63.78
N LEU A 304 -10.67 5.24 -63.03
CA LEU A 304 -9.84 4.15 -62.51
C LEU A 304 -10.53 2.80 -62.78
N SER A 305 -9.87 1.91 -63.47
CA SER A 305 -10.33 0.52 -63.62
C SER A 305 -9.86 -0.35 -62.46
N GLU A 306 -10.50 -1.51 -62.28
CA GLU A 306 -10.11 -2.49 -61.27
C GLU A 306 -8.69 -3.04 -61.52
N GLU A 307 -8.29 -3.19 -62.76
CA GLU A 307 -6.94 -3.64 -63.13
C GLU A 307 -5.88 -2.61 -62.76
N GLU A 308 -6.15 -1.33 -63.04
CA GLU A 308 -5.26 -0.22 -62.66
C GLU A 308 -5.16 -0.05 -61.13
N TRP A 309 -6.27 -0.25 -60.41
CA TRP A 309 -6.29 -0.26 -58.94
C TRP A 309 -5.42 -1.38 -58.40
N ASN A 310 -5.57 -2.61 -58.93
CA ASN A 310 -4.77 -3.76 -58.51
C ASN A 310 -3.30 -3.55 -58.86
N ALA A 311 -2.99 -2.94 -60.02
CA ALA A 311 -1.64 -2.57 -60.39
C ALA A 311 -1.02 -1.56 -59.44
N ALA A 312 -1.80 -0.52 -59.01
CA ALA A 312 -1.39 0.44 -58.02
C ALA A 312 -1.10 -0.24 -56.67
N LEU A 313 -1.99 -1.12 -56.20
CA LEU A 313 -1.75 -1.91 -54.99
C LEU A 313 -0.50 -2.77 -55.06
N ALA A 314 -0.32 -3.48 -56.20
CA ALA A 314 0.83 -4.33 -56.43
C ALA A 314 2.13 -3.52 -56.47
N GLY A 315 2.11 -2.29 -57.01
CA GLY A 315 3.24 -1.37 -57.05
C GLY A 315 3.80 -1.00 -55.65
N PHE A 316 2.96 -1.00 -54.61
CA PHE A 316 3.40 -0.80 -53.23
C PHE A 316 3.80 -2.09 -52.51
N GLY A 317 3.69 -3.28 -53.14
CA GLY A 317 4.08 -4.55 -52.54
C GLY A 317 5.51 -4.57 -52.01
N PRO A 318 6.52 -4.15 -52.79
CA PRO A 318 7.92 -4.06 -52.31
C PRO A 318 8.06 -3.08 -51.11
N TYR A 319 7.40 -1.94 -51.16
CA TYR A 319 7.40 -0.96 -50.05
C TYR A 319 6.79 -1.53 -48.75
N CYS A 320 5.65 -2.21 -48.85
CA CYS A 320 5.00 -2.86 -47.72
C CYS A 320 5.88 -3.98 -47.14
N ALA A 321 6.53 -4.78 -47.98
CA ALA A 321 7.45 -5.83 -47.56
C ALA A 321 8.68 -5.23 -46.85
N TRP A 322 9.22 -4.13 -47.37
CA TRP A 322 10.31 -3.41 -46.77
C TRP A 322 9.93 -2.78 -45.42
N LEU A 323 8.75 -2.15 -45.30
CA LEU A 323 8.23 -1.64 -44.02
C LEU A 323 8.05 -2.76 -42.99
N ALA A 324 7.48 -3.90 -43.41
CA ALA A 324 7.27 -5.06 -42.54
C ALA A 324 8.61 -5.70 -42.09
N ALA A 325 9.65 -5.57 -42.89
CA ALA A 325 10.99 -6.06 -42.59
C ALA A 325 11.84 -5.07 -41.76
N LYS A 326 11.26 -3.95 -41.31
CA LYS A 326 11.97 -2.88 -40.55
C LYS A 326 12.66 -3.45 -39.33
N LYS A 327 13.97 -3.22 -39.24
CA LYS A 327 14.83 -3.55 -38.12
C LYS A 327 15.57 -2.31 -37.64
N GLY A 328 16.11 -2.36 -36.44
CA GLY A 328 16.89 -1.27 -35.87
C GLY A 328 16.10 0.02 -35.63
N ALA A 329 14.79 -0.05 -35.42
CA ALA A 329 13.90 1.10 -35.23
C ALA A 329 14.34 2.01 -34.08
N ALA A 330 15.09 1.50 -33.09
CA ALA A 330 15.62 2.28 -32.00
C ALA A 330 16.61 3.38 -32.51
N ALA A 331 17.38 3.12 -33.57
CA ALA A 331 18.34 4.05 -34.13
C ALA A 331 17.72 5.11 -35.09
N GLU A 332 16.44 4.95 -35.46
CA GLU A 332 15.73 5.85 -36.39
C GLU A 332 15.75 7.33 -35.99
N PRO A 333 15.62 7.70 -34.69
CA PRO A 333 15.65 9.11 -34.26
C PRO A 333 16.95 9.84 -34.60
N LEU A 334 18.07 9.14 -34.78
CA LEU A 334 19.35 9.72 -35.19
C LEU A 334 19.39 10.13 -36.68
N GLY A 335 18.53 9.50 -37.48
CA GLY A 335 18.54 9.62 -38.93
C GLY A 335 19.66 8.82 -39.59
N ILE A 336 19.44 8.41 -40.87
CA ILE A 336 20.33 7.50 -41.58
C ILE A 336 21.75 8.10 -41.80
N THR A 337 21.86 9.40 -42.00
CA THR A 337 23.15 10.08 -42.18
C THR A 337 24.03 9.91 -40.97
N ARG A 338 23.49 10.23 -39.76
CA ARG A 338 24.23 10.08 -38.51
C ARG A 338 24.57 8.62 -38.19
N VAL A 339 23.64 7.69 -38.41
CA VAL A 339 23.90 6.27 -38.25
C VAL A 339 25.05 5.78 -39.11
N ARG A 340 25.09 6.17 -40.41
CA ARG A 340 26.20 5.84 -41.32
C ARG A 340 27.53 6.45 -40.88
N GLU A 341 27.53 7.67 -40.37
CA GLU A 341 28.73 8.31 -39.80
C GLU A 341 29.29 7.50 -38.64
N ILE A 342 28.42 7.09 -37.69
CA ILE A 342 28.81 6.31 -36.50
C ILE A 342 29.41 4.96 -36.91
N LEU A 343 28.75 4.26 -37.85
CA LEU A 343 29.25 2.97 -38.37
C LEU A 343 30.58 3.12 -39.12
N ALA A 344 30.72 4.15 -39.95
CA ALA A 344 31.95 4.43 -40.72
C ALA A 344 33.12 4.83 -39.81
N ALA A 345 32.85 5.55 -38.68
CA ALA A 345 33.88 5.94 -37.72
C ALA A 345 34.49 4.74 -36.97
N GLY A 346 33.77 3.61 -36.85
CA GLY A 346 34.29 2.37 -36.27
C GLY A 346 34.73 2.47 -34.81
N GLN A 347 34.13 3.35 -34.01
CA GLN A 347 34.58 3.70 -32.66
C GLN A 347 34.11 2.68 -31.59
N LYS A 348 33.38 1.63 -31.99
CA LYS A 348 32.88 0.58 -31.08
C LYS A 348 33.98 -0.04 -30.21
N ALA A 349 35.11 -0.39 -30.84
CA ALA A 349 36.24 -1.00 -30.13
C ALA A 349 36.84 -0.06 -29.10
N ALA A 350 36.96 1.24 -29.42
CA ALA A 350 37.46 2.25 -28.48
C ALA A 350 36.53 2.45 -27.26
N LEU A 351 35.22 2.43 -27.48
CA LEU A 351 34.23 2.49 -26.37
C LEU A 351 34.32 1.27 -25.47
N LEU A 352 34.40 0.06 -26.04
CA LEU A 352 34.57 -1.17 -25.27
C LEU A 352 35.89 -1.22 -24.50
N GLU A 353 36.98 -0.61 -25.07
CA GLU A 353 38.26 -0.44 -24.36
C GLU A 353 38.11 0.50 -23.16
N LEU A 354 37.35 1.58 -23.26
CA LEU A 354 37.07 2.45 -22.11
C LEU A 354 36.33 1.71 -21.01
N VAL A 355 35.31 0.87 -21.36
CA VAL A 355 34.61 0.01 -20.39
C VAL A 355 35.59 -0.97 -19.74
N ALA A 356 36.51 -1.57 -20.51
CA ALA A 356 37.49 -2.48 -19.96
C ALA A 356 38.49 -1.78 -19.02
N ARG A 357 38.87 -0.54 -19.32
CA ARG A 357 39.71 0.27 -18.42
C ARG A 357 38.99 0.65 -17.12
N ASP A 358 37.70 0.95 -17.21
CA ASP A 358 36.88 1.19 -16.03
C ASP A 358 36.79 -0.07 -15.18
N LEU A 359 36.48 -1.20 -15.74
CA LEU A 359 36.39 -2.50 -15.04
C LEU A 359 37.73 -2.93 -14.39
N ALA A 360 38.87 -2.45 -14.89
CA ALA A 360 40.14 -2.73 -14.27
C ALA A 360 40.30 -2.12 -12.86
N LEU A 361 39.49 -1.10 -12.54
CA LEU A 361 39.44 -0.47 -11.21
C LEU A 361 38.37 -1.08 -10.29
N LYS A 362 37.72 -2.18 -10.70
CA LYS A 362 36.61 -2.78 -9.97
C LYS A 362 36.99 -3.16 -8.55
N ASP A 363 38.14 -3.80 -8.36
CA ASP A 363 38.58 -4.26 -7.03
C ASP A 363 38.79 -3.10 -6.06
N GLU A 364 39.29 -1.96 -6.54
CA GLU A 364 39.45 -0.75 -5.72
C GLU A 364 38.10 -0.13 -5.37
N SER A 365 37.20 -0.10 -6.32
CA SER A 365 35.87 0.46 -6.15
C SER A 365 35.00 -0.43 -5.25
N ASP A 366 35.08 -1.74 -5.40
CA ASP A 366 34.40 -2.70 -4.50
C ASP A 366 34.92 -2.56 -3.06
N ALA A 367 36.18 -2.23 -2.87
CA ALA A 367 36.74 -1.95 -1.55
C ALA A 367 36.16 -0.66 -0.92
N ILE A 368 35.84 0.36 -1.73
CA ILE A 368 35.14 1.57 -1.26
C ILE A 368 33.70 1.21 -0.83
N ASP A 369 32.99 0.36 -1.59
CA ASP A 369 31.66 -0.13 -1.19
C ASP A 369 31.70 -0.98 0.08
N GLU A 370 32.79 -1.72 0.31
CA GLU A 370 32.99 -2.44 1.57
C GLU A 370 33.17 -1.50 2.77
N VAL A 371 33.78 -0.31 2.59
CA VAL A 371 33.83 0.73 3.64
C VAL A 371 32.44 1.25 3.96
N LYS A 372 31.61 1.48 2.95
CA LYS A 372 30.21 1.85 3.15
C LYS A 372 29.44 0.78 3.94
N LYS A 373 29.62 -0.49 3.58
CA LYS A 373 29.07 -1.63 4.32
C LYS A 373 29.54 -1.61 5.78
N LEU A 374 30.83 -1.40 6.03
CA LEU A 374 31.39 -1.32 7.37
C LEU A 374 30.70 -0.23 8.19
N MET A 375 30.61 0.97 7.64
CA MET A 375 30.04 2.12 8.35
C MET A 375 28.55 1.94 8.66
N LEU A 376 27.78 1.40 7.72
CA LEU A 376 26.35 1.11 7.91
C LEU A 376 26.15 0.02 8.96
N LEU A 377 26.88 -1.07 8.90
CA LEU A 377 26.81 -2.13 9.91
C LEU A 377 27.30 -1.66 11.27
N TYR A 378 28.39 -0.88 11.35
CA TYR A 378 28.91 -0.31 12.59
C TYR A 378 27.88 0.54 13.32
N ARG A 379 27.13 1.38 12.58
CA ARG A 379 26.08 2.23 13.14
C ARG A 379 24.84 1.44 13.57
N ASP A 380 24.39 0.49 12.74
CA ASP A 380 23.02 -0.04 12.84
C ASP A 380 22.95 -1.46 13.42
N PHE A 381 24.02 -2.25 13.34
CA PHE A 381 23.97 -3.68 13.62
C PHE A 381 23.52 -4.00 15.05
N TYR A 382 24.03 -3.29 16.05
CA TYR A 382 23.63 -3.53 17.44
C TYR A 382 22.15 -3.17 17.69
N ARG A 383 21.63 -2.14 17.01
CA ARG A 383 20.20 -1.82 17.05
C ARG A 383 19.37 -2.98 16.49
N LEU A 384 19.78 -3.56 15.38
CA LEU A 384 19.13 -4.76 14.85
C LEU A 384 19.15 -5.91 15.88
N LEU A 385 20.29 -6.21 16.51
CA LEU A 385 20.39 -7.27 17.52
C LEU A 385 19.44 -7.03 18.70
N LYS A 386 19.30 -5.79 19.17
CA LYS A 386 18.36 -5.42 20.25
C LYS A 386 16.89 -5.70 19.88
N ASN A 387 16.54 -5.68 18.60
CA ASN A 387 15.19 -5.89 18.11
C ASN A 387 14.95 -7.28 17.49
N TYR A 388 16.03 -8.03 17.21
CA TYR A 388 15.96 -9.35 16.59
C TYR A 388 16.22 -10.48 17.60
N VAL A 389 17.26 -10.34 18.43
CA VAL A 389 17.65 -11.38 19.39
C VAL A 389 16.87 -11.26 20.70
N ILE A 390 16.71 -10.05 21.25
CA ILE A 390 16.27 -9.85 22.65
C ILE A 390 15.02 -8.96 22.83
N PHE A 391 14.62 -8.14 21.87
CA PHE A 391 13.52 -7.15 21.98
C PHE A 391 13.71 -6.12 23.11
N THR A 392 14.96 -5.72 23.37
CA THR A 392 15.27 -4.76 24.45
C THR A 392 14.66 -3.41 24.21
N ASP A 393 14.72 -2.86 23.00
CA ASP A 393 14.19 -1.52 22.68
C ASP A 393 12.67 -1.48 22.87
N PHE A 394 11.96 -2.55 22.50
CA PHE A 394 10.52 -2.66 22.73
C PHE A 394 10.15 -2.59 24.22
N TYR A 395 10.86 -3.33 25.09
CA TYR A 395 10.52 -3.41 26.50
C TYR A 395 11.08 -2.27 27.35
N ALA A 396 12.21 -1.70 26.98
CA ALA A 396 12.84 -0.60 27.71
C ALA A 396 12.02 0.70 27.64
N ARG A 397 11.37 0.95 26.48
CA ARG A 397 10.60 2.20 26.25
C ARG A 397 11.39 3.45 26.56
N THR A 398 12.66 3.47 26.16
CA THR A 398 13.52 4.64 26.30
C THR A 398 12.97 5.79 25.44
N PRO A 399 12.83 7.02 25.98
CA PRO A 399 12.34 8.15 25.19
C PRO A 399 13.18 8.35 23.91
N GLY A 400 12.52 8.47 22.76
CA GLY A 400 13.17 8.63 21.46
C GLY A 400 13.66 7.32 20.80
N VAL A 401 13.65 6.18 21.50
CA VAL A 401 14.02 4.87 20.94
C VAL A 401 12.77 4.03 20.75
N ARG A 402 12.59 3.48 19.55
CA ARG A 402 11.50 2.57 19.19
C ARG A 402 12.05 1.27 18.67
N ALA A 403 11.27 0.20 18.82
CA ALA A 403 11.57 -1.06 18.18
C ALA A 403 11.41 -0.94 16.65
N ASP A 404 12.22 -1.68 15.91
CA ASP A 404 12.29 -1.59 14.45
C ASP A 404 11.00 -1.97 13.73
N PHE A 405 10.05 -2.61 14.40
CA PHE A 405 8.71 -2.91 13.89
C PHE A 405 7.64 -1.86 14.25
N GLU A 406 7.99 -0.84 15.03
CA GLU A 406 7.07 0.22 15.44
C GLU A 406 7.06 1.36 14.41
N ALA A 407 6.02 1.43 13.58
CA ALA A 407 5.93 2.37 12.46
C ALA A 407 5.65 3.83 12.86
N GLY A 408 5.21 4.07 14.10
CA GLY A 408 4.87 5.42 14.54
C GLY A 408 3.87 5.47 15.68
N GLN A 409 3.10 6.56 15.77
CA GLN A 409 2.11 6.82 16.83
C GLN A 409 0.76 7.21 16.25
N LEU A 410 -0.31 6.57 16.73
CA LEU A 410 -1.68 6.92 16.36
C LEU A 410 -2.34 7.73 17.48
N TYR A 411 -2.74 8.96 17.17
CA TYR A 411 -3.55 9.83 18.03
C TYR A 411 -5.02 9.69 17.65
N ILE A 412 -5.81 9.17 18.56
CA ILE A 412 -7.24 8.99 18.37
C ILE A 412 -7.99 9.05 19.69
N ASP A 413 -9.05 9.82 19.75
CA ASP A 413 -9.97 9.86 20.88
C ASP A 413 -9.26 10.10 22.23
N GLN A 414 -8.45 11.16 22.31
CA GLN A 414 -7.67 11.59 23.49
C GLN A 414 -6.63 10.56 23.96
N ARG A 415 -6.14 9.73 23.07
CA ARG A 415 -5.12 8.70 23.32
C ARG A 415 -4.02 8.78 22.27
N CYS A 416 -2.86 8.31 22.69
CA CYS A 416 -1.74 8.01 21.81
C CYS A 416 -1.45 6.51 21.91
N CYS A 417 -1.60 5.78 20.81
CA CYS A 417 -1.17 4.40 20.69
C CYS A 417 0.27 4.39 20.16
N ASP A 418 1.23 4.07 21.01
CA ASP A 418 2.65 4.06 20.65
C ASP A 418 3.06 2.79 19.86
N LEU A 419 2.31 1.69 20.02
CA LEU A 419 2.56 0.46 19.27
C LEU A 419 1.67 0.43 18.02
N CYS A 420 2.20 0.92 16.92
CA CYS A 420 1.62 0.85 15.59
C CYS A 420 2.57 0.08 14.67
N ILE A 421 2.06 -0.86 13.89
CA ILE A 421 2.83 -1.73 13.01
C ILE A 421 2.28 -1.59 11.60
N ARG A 422 3.14 -1.49 10.60
CA ARG A 422 2.77 -1.48 9.18
C ARG A 422 2.21 -2.83 8.76
N VAL A 423 1.18 -2.85 7.93
CA VAL A 423 0.51 -4.07 7.47
C VAL A 423 0.33 -4.02 5.96
N SER A 424 0.65 -5.09 5.26
CA SER A 424 0.47 -5.19 3.81
C SER A 424 -0.95 -5.64 3.41
N ASP A 425 -1.57 -6.54 4.19
CA ASP A 425 -2.94 -7.04 3.95
C ASP A 425 -3.68 -7.15 5.30
N MET A 426 -4.56 -6.19 5.56
CA MET A 426 -5.31 -6.10 6.83
C MET A 426 -6.20 -7.32 7.09
N SER A 427 -6.72 -7.97 6.04
CA SER A 427 -7.66 -9.08 6.20
C SER A 427 -6.94 -10.34 6.65
N LYS A 428 -5.89 -10.73 5.96
CA LYS A 428 -5.05 -11.87 6.32
C LYS A 428 -4.34 -11.66 7.65
N HIS A 429 -3.84 -10.44 7.88
CA HIS A 429 -3.20 -10.08 9.13
C HIS A 429 -4.13 -10.24 10.32
N ALA A 430 -5.38 -9.75 10.23
CA ALA A 430 -6.34 -9.81 11.34
C ALA A 430 -6.68 -11.24 11.75
N ASP A 431 -6.69 -12.20 10.84
CA ASP A 431 -7.02 -13.59 11.13
C ASP A 431 -6.01 -14.26 12.07
N MET A 432 -4.74 -13.98 11.90
CA MET A 432 -3.68 -14.48 12.77
C MET A 432 -3.51 -13.61 14.02
N ALA A 433 -3.55 -12.29 13.86
CA ALA A 433 -3.31 -11.33 14.92
C ALA A 433 -4.38 -11.38 16.05
N LYS A 434 -5.59 -11.86 15.77
CA LYS A 434 -6.62 -12.09 16.80
C LYS A 434 -6.18 -13.05 17.92
N LEU A 435 -5.23 -13.95 17.64
CA LEU A 435 -4.66 -14.86 18.63
C LEU A 435 -3.78 -14.14 19.67
N SER A 436 -3.40 -12.91 19.43
CA SER A 436 -2.60 -12.08 20.35
C SER A 436 -3.32 -11.75 21.66
N GLY A 437 -4.66 -11.81 21.68
CA GLY A 437 -5.50 -11.38 22.80
C GLY A 437 -5.48 -9.87 23.05
N MET A 438 -4.99 -9.07 22.12
CA MET A 438 -4.92 -7.60 22.19
C MET A 438 -6.09 -6.98 21.42
N PHE A 439 -6.50 -5.76 21.81
CA PHE A 439 -7.42 -4.94 21.05
C PHE A 439 -6.66 -4.26 19.92
N LEU A 440 -7.06 -4.55 18.68
CA LEU A 440 -6.36 -4.09 17.49
C LEU A 440 -7.27 -3.19 16.64
N ILE A 441 -6.72 -2.05 16.25
CA ILE A 441 -7.37 -1.06 15.39
C ILE A 441 -6.61 -1.01 14.06
N TYR A 442 -7.25 -1.40 12.97
CA TYR A 442 -6.73 -1.30 11.62
C TYR A 442 -7.12 0.03 11.02
N CYS A 443 -6.15 0.78 10.53
CA CYS A 443 -6.37 2.07 9.89
C CYS A 443 -5.72 2.12 8.53
N VAL A 444 -6.42 2.72 7.57
CA VAL A 444 -5.83 3.23 6.33
C VAL A 444 -5.35 4.65 6.61
N CYS A 445 -4.07 4.87 6.40
CA CYS A 445 -3.42 6.17 6.57
C CYS A 445 -3.11 6.77 5.20
N SER A 446 -3.45 8.03 4.98
CA SER A 446 -3.16 8.76 3.74
C SER A 446 -2.45 10.07 4.04
N SER A 447 -1.40 10.39 3.31
CA SER A 447 -0.71 11.66 3.39
C SER A 447 -0.78 12.39 2.05
N LYS A 448 -1.47 13.53 2.03
CA LYS A 448 -1.55 14.38 0.83
C LYS A 448 -0.20 14.98 0.47
N LYS A 449 0.63 15.27 1.47
CA LYS A 449 1.96 15.83 1.30
C LYS A 449 2.91 14.86 0.58
N LEU A 450 2.83 13.58 0.91
CA LEU A 450 3.67 12.53 0.34
C LEU A 450 3.04 11.85 -0.90
N GLY A 451 1.75 12.07 -1.15
CA GLY A 451 1.00 11.38 -2.21
C GLY A 451 0.92 9.86 -2.03
N LYS A 452 1.02 9.37 -0.78
CA LYS A 452 1.11 7.95 -0.46
C LYS A 452 0.01 7.50 0.50
N THR A 453 -0.30 6.22 0.46
CA THR A 453 -1.17 5.52 1.41
C THR A 453 -0.41 4.41 2.12
N MET A 454 -0.81 4.11 3.35
CA MET A 454 -0.18 3.09 4.19
C MET A 454 -1.22 2.47 5.12
N ASP A 455 -1.18 1.17 5.27
CA ASP A 455 -2.02 0.44 6.20
C ASP A 455 -1.27 0.16 7.50
N ILE A 456 -1.93 0.42 8.63
CA ILE A 456 -1.36 0.15 9.94
C ILE A 456 -2.32 -0.63 10.83
N VAL A 457 -1.77 -1.38 11.77
CA VAL A 457 -2.47 -1.89 12.94
C VAL A 457 -1.96 -1.20 14.19
N ALA A 458 -2.82 -0.51 14.91
CA ALA A 458 -2.52 0.09 16.21
C ALA A 458 -3.00 -0.83 17.32
N VAL A 459 -2.15 -1.07 18.32
CA VAL A 459 -2.45 -1.91 19.48
C VAL A 459 -2.91 -1.02 20.62
N MET A 460 -4.15 -1.19 21.04
CA MET A 460 -4.71 -0.45 22.16
C MET A 460 -4.69 -1.29 23.43
N THR A 461 -4.06 -0.78 24.47
CA THR A 461 -3.80 -1.50 25.72
C THR A 461 -4.38 -0.82 26.95
N ALA A 462 -4.86 0.43 26.83
CA ALA A 462 -5.49 1.18 27.88
C ALA A 462 -6.59 2.12 27.35
N GLY A 463 -7.48 2.60 28.21
CA GLY A 463 -8.55 3.55 27.88
C GLY A 463 -9.90 2.89 27.65
N ASP A 464 -10.84 3.68 27.14
CA ASP A 464 -12.21 3.26 26.82
C ASP A 464 -12.35 3.00 25.31
N ILE A 465 -13.06 1.94 24.92
CA ILE A 465 -13.23 1.56 23.52
C ILE A 465 -14.59 1.98 22.94
N ASP A 466 -15.48 2.54 23.73
CA ASP A 466 -16.90 2.75 23.35
C ASP A 466 -17.06 3.70 22.15
N ALA A 467 -16.14 4.65 21.99
CA ALA A 467 -16.16 5.61 20.90
C ALA A 467 -15.41 5.14 19.63
N LEU A 468 -14.76 3.98 19.67
CA LEU A 468 -13.97 3.47 18.54
C LEU A 468 -14.86 2.63 17.62
N ARG A 469 -15.01 3.08 16.38
CA ARG A 469 -15.84 2.41 15.36
C ARG A 469 -15.18 2.56 13.97
N PRO A 470 -15.41 1.63 13.04
CA PRO A 470 -15.03 1.83 11.64
C PRO A 470 -15.56 3.15 11.10
N GLY A 471 -14.76 3.86 10.32
CA GLY A 471 -15.04 5.20 9.81
C GLY A 471 -14.60 6.36 10.74
N LYS A 472 -14.12 6.09 11.97
CA LYS A 472 -13.58 7.14 12.84
C LYS A 472 -12.20 7.58 12.36
N ASN A 473 -11.97 8.90 12.36
CA ASN A 473 -10.72 9.52 11.97
C ASN A 473 -9.77 9.71 13.18
N GLY A 474 -8.49 9.59 12.93
CA GLY A 474 -7.38 9.90 13.81
C GLY A 474 -6.22 10.49 13.01
N ILE A 475 -5.12 10.81 13.68
CA ILE A 475 -3.88 11.27 13.05
C ILE A 475 -2.77 10.29 13.42
N PHE A 476 -2.06 9.81 12.42
CA PHE A 476 -0.87 8.98 12.60
C PHE A 476 0.38 9.79 12.27
N TYR A 477 1.39 9.70 13.11
CA TYR A 477 2.74 10.23 12.87
C TYR A 477 3.70 9.08 12.67
N ASP A 478 4.39 9.06 11.53
CA ASP A 478 5.42 8.06 11.25
C ASP A 478 6.73 8.34 12.01
N CYS A 479 7.72 7.45 11.88
CA CYS A 479 9.02 7.60 12.53
C CYS A 479 9.84 8.77 11.99
N ALA A 480 9.56 9.26 10.80
CA ALA A 480 10.16 10.44 10.20
C ALA A 480 9.47 11.75 10.61
N GLY A 481 8.38 11.68 11.38
CA GLY A 481 7.62 12.84 11.83
C GLY A 481 6.60 13.36 10.82
N ASN A 482 6.33 12.64 9.74
CA ASN A 482 5.27 13.03 8.80
C ASN A 482 3.89 12.71 9.38
N ASP A 483 2.92 13.57 9.07
CA ASP A 483 1.53 13.42 9.43
C ASP A 483 0.73 12.67 8.35
N TRP A 484 -0.19 11.83 8.83
CA TRP A 484 -1.06 11.00 8.00
C TRP A 484 -2.49 11.04 8.54
N ASP A 485 -3.45 11.28 7.69
CA ASP A 485 -4.87 11.13 8.02
C ASP A 485 -5.20 9.65 8.15
N ALA A 486 -5.54 9.20 9.35
CA ALA A 486 -5.82 7.80 9.65
C ALA A 486 -7.33 7.57 9.79
N VAL A 487 -7.88 6.57 9.11
CA VAL A 487 -9.29 6.17 9.20
C VAL A 487 -9.40 4.72 9.64
N ILE A 488 -10.17 4.46 10.70
CA ILE A 488 -10.42 3.09 11.18
C ILE A 488 -11.24 2.34 10.13
N THR A 489 -10.73 1.20 9.68
CA THR A 489 -11.44 0.29 8.74
C THR A 489 -11.95 -0.96 9.43
N LYS A 490 -11.17 -1.54 10.36
CA LYS A 490 -11.49 -2.80 11.02
C LYS A 490 -11.04 -2.78 12.48
N ILE A 491 -11.76 -3.46 13.35
CA ILE A 491 -11.41 -3.62 14.76
C ILE A 491 -11.44 -5.11 15.11
N VAL A 492 -10.40 -5.56 15.82
CA VAL A 492 -10.39 -6.88 16.49
C VAL A 492 -10.64 -6.64 17.97
N ASP A 493 -11.84 -7.00 18.42
CA ASP A 493 -12.30 -6.74 19.78
C ASP A 493 -11.73 -7.74 20.79
N ASN A 494 -11.03 -7.23 21.79
CA ASN A 494 -10.54 -7.95 22.96
C ASN A 494 -10.58 -7.02 24.19
N PRO A 495 -10.63 -7.56 25.41
CA PRO A 495 -10.66 -6.72 26.62
C PRO A 495 -9.42 -5.83 26.73
N VAL A 496 -9.65 -4.54 26.98
CA VAL A 496 -8.57 -3.54 27.18
C VAL A 496 -8.28 -3.35 28.66
N SER A 497 -9.33 -3.35 29.53
CA SER A 497 -9.19 -3.15 30.97
C SER A 497 -10.18 -4.00 31.77
N ILE A 498 -9.83 -4.30 33.04
CA ILE A 498 -10.72 -5.02 33.97
C ILE A 498 -11.95 -4.17 34.28
N ARG A 499 -11.80 -2.84 34.39
CA ARG A 499 -12.91 -1.91 34.63
C ARG A 499 -13.98 -2.02 33.53
N GLN A 500 -13.55 -2.08 32.28
CA GLN A 500 -14.46 -2.23 31.15
C GLN A 500 -15.16 -3.60 31.18
N ALA A 501 -14.43 -4.67 31.49
CA ALA A 501 -15.00 -6.02 31.60
C ALA A 501 -16.03 -6.12 32.71
N PHE A 502 -15.87 -5.36 33.81
CA PHE A 502 -16.86 -5.28 34.89
C PHE A 502 -18.19 -4.70 34.39
N TRP A 503 -18.14 -3.64 33.60
CA TRP A 503 -19.34 -2.98 33.10
C TRP A 503 -19.92 -3.64 31.82
N ALA A 504 -19.15 -4.50 31.16
CA ALA A 504 -19.54 -5.13 29.87
C ALA A 504 -20.91 -5.88 29.94
N PRO A 505 -21.25 -6.68 30.98
CA PRO A 505 -22.54 -7.33 31.06
C PRO A 505 -23.70 -6.34 31.11
N TYR A 506 -23.55 -5.24 31.85
CA TYR A 506 -24.61 -4.23 32.02
C TYR A 506 -24.78 -3.40 30.73
N ARG A 507 -23.70 -3.08 30.02
CA ARG A 507 -23.77 -2.44 28.70
C ARG A 507 -24.47 -3.30 27.67
N LYS A 508 -24.11 -4.58 27.58
CA LYS A 508 -24.79 -5.53 26.67
C LYS A 508 -26.27 -5.66 26.96
N PHE A 509 -26.62 -5.67 28.24
CA PHE A 509 -28.03 -5.70 28.67
C PHE A 509 -28.74 -4.40 28.26
N TRP A 510 -28.11 -3.24 28.47
CA TRP A 510 -28.65 -1.94 28.08
C TRP A 510 -28.80 -1.83 26.57
N ASP A 511 -27.77 -2.21 25.79
CA ASP A 511 -27.82 -2.20 24.34
C ASP A 511 -28.92 -3.14 23.80
N PHE A 512 -29.13 -4.27 24.44
CA PHE A 512 -30.22 -5.16 24.12
C PHE A 512 -31.58 -4.49 24.41
N CYS A 513 -31.76 -3.82 25.54
CA CYS A 513 -32.99 -3.10 25.89
C CYS A 513 -33.25 -1.96 24.90
N VAL A 514 -32.21 -1.14 24.58
CA VAL A 514 -32.29 -0.06 23.60
C VAL A 514 -32.59 -0.62 22.21
N GLY A 515 -31.97 -1.73 21.83
CA GLY A 515 -32.26 -2.44 20.57
C GLY A 515 -33.71 -2.89 20.45
N LEU A 516 -34.30 -3.40 21.54
CA LEU A 516 -35.70 -3.73 21.58
C LEU A 516 -36.62 -2.49 21.43
N ILE A 517 -36.28 -1.41 22.13
CA ILE A 517 -37.02 -0.14 22.05
C ILE A 517 -36.93 0.44 20.63
N ASN A 518 -35.73 0.49 20.04
CA ASN A 518 -35.52 1.00 18.68
C ASN A 518 -36.24 0.13 17.64
N LYS A 519 -36.24 -1.18 17.80
CA LYS A 519 -36.97 -2.10 16.92
C LYS A 519 -38.48 -1.89 17.03
N SER A 520 -38.98 -1.69 18.26
CA SER A 520 -40.40 -1.37 18.48
C SER A 520 -40.78 0.01 17.94
N ALA A 521 -39.88 0.97 17.98
CA ALA A 521 -40.08 2.31 17.37
C ALA A 521 -40.08 2.21 15.84
N ALA A 522 -39.10 1.52 15.25
CA ALA A 522 -39.02 1.32 13.80
C ALA A 522 -40.21 0.53 13.24
N ASP A 523 -40.70 -0.50 13.99
CA ASP A 523 -41.91 -1.26 13.63
C ASP A 523 -43.17 -0.36 13.69
N LYS A 524 -43.22 0.59 14.64
CA LYS A 524 -44.32 1.59 14.71
C LYS A 524 -44.23 2.60 13.57
N ASP A 525 -43.06 3.12 13.28
CA ASP A 525 -42.85 4.07 12.17
C ASP A 525 -43.14 3.41 10.81
N ALA A 526 -42.75 2.16 10.63
CA ALA A 526 -43.08 1.36 9.44
C ALA A 526 -44.59 1.13 9.31
N LYS A 527 -45.30 0.87 10.41
CA LYS A 527 -46.79 0.76 10.40
C LYS A 527 -47.48 2.07 10.10
N ILE A 528 -47.00 3.19 10.69
CA ILE A 528 -47.54 4.53 10.42
C ILE A 528 -47.29 4.92 8.96
N THR A 529 -46.13 4.62 8.42
CA THR A 529 -45.77 4.89 7.03
C THR A 529 -46.60 4.03 6.07
N ALA A 530 -46.82 2.76 6.38
CA ALA A 530 -47.67 1.86 5.61
C ALA A 530 -49.15 2.28 5.67
N ASP A 531 -49.64 2.76 6.81
CA ASP A 531 -51.03 3.25 6.99
C ASP A 531 -51.22 4.59 6.27
N LEU A 532 -50.22 5.47 6.24
CA LEU A 532 -50.21 6.71 5.46
C LEU A 532 -50.17 6.42 3.95
N GLN A 533 -49.33 5.45 3.51
CA GLN A 533 -49.32 5.02 2.12
C GLN A 533 -50.64 4.35 1.69
N ALA A 534 -51.22 3.49 2.55
CA ALA A 534 -52.54 2.90 2.27
C ALA A 534 -53.65 3.93 2.17
N LYS A 535 -53.65 4.96 3.04
CA LYS A 535 -54.60 6.10 2.96
C LYS A 535 -54.33 7.00 1.75
N ALA A 536 -53.08 7.20 1.36
CA ALA A 536 -52.74 7.94 0.15
C ALA A 536 -53.17 7.19 -1.13
N THR A 537 -52.99 5.85 -1.14
CA THR A 537 -53.45 5.00 -2.27
C THR A 537 -54.93 4.89 -2.33
N ALA A 538 -55.64 4.87 -1.19
CA ALA A 538 -57.11 4.88 -1.14
C ALA A 538 -57.69 6.23 -1.58
N ALA A 539 -57.00 7.35 -1.33
CA ALA A 539 -57.40 8.67 -1.82
C ALA A 539 -57.13 8.84 -3.33
N ALA A 540 -56.17 8.13 -3.90
CA ALA A 540 -55.86 8.15 -5.34
C ALA A 540 -56.75 7.19 -6.16
N SER A 541 -57.48 6.25 -5.52
CA SER A 541 -58.32 5.24 -6.19
C SER A 541 -59.79 5.60 -6.30
N SER A 542 -60.19 6.88 -6.06
CA SER A 542 -61.55 7.36 -6.24
C SER A 542 -61.81 8.02 -7.62
N ALA A 543 -61.32 7.47 -8.72
CA ALA A 543 -61.72 7.78 -10.08
C ALA A 543 -62.12 6.47 -10.80
N PRO A 544 -63.22 6.44 -11.60
CA PRO A 544 -63.91 5.20 -11.94
C PRO A 544 -63.26 4.39 -13.07
N ALA A 545 -63.58 3.14 -13.04
CA ALA A 545 -63.02 1.99 -13.75
C ALA A 545 -63.41 1.86 -15.23
N ALA A 546 -62.64 1.07 -15.96
CA ALA A 546 -63.05 0.11 -16.97
C ALA A 546 -62.03 -1.05 -17.06
N PRO A 547 -62.41 -2.26 -17.56
CA PRO A 547 -62.04 -3.54 -16.95
C PRO A 547 -61.01 -4.41 -17.68
N ALA A 548 -60.41 -5.30 -16.91
CA ALA A 548 -59.93 -6.66 -17.17
C ALA A 548 -58.93 -6.99 -18.28
N ALA A 549 -57.87 -7.66 -17.89
CA ALA A 549 -57.45 -8.97 -18.44
C ALA A 549 -56.39 -9.64 -17.56
N ASP A 550 -56.50 -10.96 -17.46
CA ASP A 550 -55.69 -11.92 -16.72
C ASP A 550 -54.21 -11.94 -17.03
N GLY A 551 -53.42 -12.38 -16.05
CA GLY A 551 -52.00 -12.73 -16.23
C GLY A 551 -51.37 -13.25 -14.97
N ASP A 552 -51.39 -14.56 -14.80
CA ASP A 552 -50.74 -15.43 -13.81
C ASP A 552 -49.23 -15.10 -13.58
N GLY A 553 -48.78 -15.07 -12.33
CA GLY A 553 -47.39 -14.84 -11.98
C GLY A 553 -47.10 -15.06 -10.48
N SER A 554 -46.96 -16.31 -10.09
CA SER A 554 -46.68 -16.78 -8.75
C SER A 554 -45.42 -16.12 -8.13
N GLY A 555 -45.64 -15.33 -7.09
CA GLY A 555 -44.63 -14.88 -6.14
C GLY A 555 -45.03 -15.25 -4.73
N LYS A 556 -44.42 -16.29 -4.16
CA LYS A 556 -44.63 -16.74 -2.77
C LYS A 556 -44.33 -15.60 -1.79
N LYS A 557 -45.36 -14.96 -1.29
CA LYS A 557 -45.29 -14.16 -0.06
C LYS A 557 -45.18 -15.16 1.11
N GLN A 558 -44.02 -15.16 1.78
CA GLN A 558 -43.88 -15.81 3.07
C GLN A 558 -44.90 -15.19 4.03
N ALA A 559 -45.88 -15.98 4.42
CA ALA A 559 -46.84 -15.62 5.44
C ALA A 559 -46.08 -15.39 6.76
N PHE A 560 -46.23 -14.19 7.30
CA PHE A 560 -45.66 -13.78 8.58
C PHE A 560 -46.27 -14.63 9.68
N ASP A 561 -45.44 -15.46 10.31
CA ASP A 561 -45.87 -16.49 11.27
C ASP A 561 -46.24 -15.83 12.61
N ILE A 562 -47.49 -15.36 12.70
CA ILE A 562 -48.07 -14.70 13.89
C ILE A 562 -47.94 -15.58 15.13
N ALA A 563 -47.91 -16.93 14.97
CA ALA A 563 -47.78 -17.87 16.06
C ALA A 563 -46.40 -17.81 16.76
N LYS A 564 -45.31 -17.53 16.01
CA LYS A 564 -43.99 -17.34 16.60
C LYS A 564 -43.87 -16.02 17.39
N PHE A 565 -44.59 -14.99 16.94
CA PHE A 565 -44.63 -13.68 17.64
C PHE A 565 -45.46 -13.77 18.92
N ALA A 566 -46.62 -14.49 18.90
CA ALA A 566 -47.43 -14.72 20.10
C ALA A 566 -46.63 -15.46 21.19
N GLY A 567 -45.79 -16.43 20.79
CA GLY A 567 -44.91 -17.14 21.72
C GLY A 567 -43.84 -16.25 22.36
N ILE A 568 -43.26 -15.32 21.57
CA ILE A 568 -42.25 -14.37 22.08
C ILE A 568 -42.89 -13.34 23.00
N PHE A 569 -44.08 -12.83 22.69
CA PHE A 569 -44.80 -11.91 23.57
C PHE A 569 -45.34 -12.60 24.83
N ALA A 570 -45.75 -13.86 24.76
CA ALA A 570 -46.11 -14.65 25.95
C ALA A 570 -44.88 -14.90 26.82
N ALA A 571 -43.72 -15.24 26.24
CA ALA A 571 -42.48 -15.41 26.98
C ALA A 571 -42.00 -14.07 27.60
N LEU A 572 -42.14 -12.95 26.86
CA LEU A 572 -41.79 -11.62 27.38
C LEU A 572 -42.77 -11.17 28.47
N GLY A 573 -44.06 -11.43 28.31
CA GLY A 573 -45.11 -11.18 29.33
C GLY A 573 -44.87 -12.00 30.60
N MET A 574 -44.51 -13.26 30.45
CA MET A 574 -44.10 -14.09 31.60
C MET A 574 -42.81 -13.60 32.24
N ALA A 575 -41.80 -13.22 31.45
CA ALA A 575 -40.54 -12.64 31.95
C ALA A 575 -40.79 -11.35 32.71
N VAL A 576 -41.60 -10.42 32.17
CA VAL A 576 -42.00 -9.17 32.86
C VAL A 576 -42.85 -9.47 34.10
N GLY A 577 -43.74 -10.46 34.06
CA GLY A 577 -44.50 -10.91 35.20
C GLY A 577 -43.63 -11.53 36.32
N TYR A 578 -42.62 -12.36 35.94
CA TYR A 578 -41.62 -12.87 36.87
C TYR A 578 -40.75 -11.79 37.46
N ILE A 579 -40.31 -10.80 36.62
CA ILE A 579 -39.54 -9.63 37.06
C ILE A 579 -40.41 -8.77 38.00
N GLY A 580 -41.67 -8.51 37.66
CA GLY A 580 -42.60 -7.79 38.52
C GLY A 580 -42.83 -8.47 39.84
N SER A 581 -43.05 -9.79 39.86
CA SER A 581 -43.22 -10.58 41.12
C SER A 581 -41.91 -10.72 41.91
N ALA A 582 -40.76 -10.74 41.23
CA ALA A 582 -39.45 -10.71 41.87
C ALA A 582 -39.17 -9.32 42.47
N VAL A 583 -39.50 -8.25 41.78
CA VAL A 583 -39.37 -6.87 42.27
C VAL A 583 -40.27 -6.65 43.50
N THR A 584 -41.52 -7.08 43.47
CA THR A 584 -42.41 -6.97 44.63
C THR A 584 -41.93 -7.82 45.86
N LYS A 585 -41.39 -9.02 45.62
CA LYS A 585 -40.76 -9.82 46.68
C LYS A 585 -39.48 -9.21 47.21
N ILE A 586 -38.65 -8.58 46.32
CA ILE A 586 -37.44 -7.87 46.69
C ILE A 586 -37.79 -6.62 47.51
N VAL A 587 -38.79 -5.84 47.09
CA VAL A 587 -39.22 -4.63 47.80
C VAL A 587 -39.85 -5.01 49.16
N ALA A 588 -40.62 -6.08 49.22
CA ALA A 588 -41.15 -6.61 50.50
C ALA A 588 -40.01 -7.12 51.42
N GLY A 589 -39.00 -7.76 50.83
CA GLY A 589 -37.81 -8.22 51.57
C GLY A 589 -36.88 -7.08 52.04
N ILE A 590 -36.76 -5.97 51.28
CA ILE A 590 -35.95 -4.79 51.65
C ILE A 590 -36.49 -4.12 52.92
N ASN A 591 -37.80 -4.08 53.13
CA ASN A 591 -38.41 -3.50 54.30
C ASN A 591 -38.18 -4.26 55.63
N SER A 592 -37.77 -5.54 55.54
CA SER A 592 -37.50 -6.38 56.70
C SER A 592 -36.00 -6.54 57.03
N VAL A 593 -35.10 -5.95 56.19
CA VAL A 593 -33.64 -6.16 56.32
C VAL A 593 -32.94 -4.83 56.56
N PRO A 594 -31.95 -4.77 57.48
CA PRO A 594 -31.13 -3.57 57.67
C PRO A 594 -30.49 -3.11 56.37
N VAL A 595 -30.48 -1.77 56.10
CA VAL A 595 -30.01 -1.12 54.85
C VAL A 595 -28.62 -1.61 54.43
N TRP A 596 -27.72 -1.87 55.39
CA TRP A 596 -26.38 -2.37 55.10
C TRP A 596 -26.35 -3.76 54.47
N LYS A 597 -27.28 -4.68 54.88
CA LYS A 597 -27.41 -6.01 54.32
C LYS A 597 -27.95 -5.96 52.88
N THR A 598 -28.84 -5.03 52.58
CA THR A 598 -29.33 -4.75 51.24
C THR A 598 -28.21 -4.26 50.34
N PHE A 599 -27.37 -3.36 50.84
CA PHE A 599 -26.19 -2.91 50.09
C PHE A 599 -25.21 -4.04 49.79
N VAL A 600 -24.93 -4.90 50.81
CA VAL A 600 -24.07 -6.08 50.61
C VAL A 600 -24.68 -7.05 49.60
N ALA A 601 -25.99 -7.26 49.61
CA ALA A 601 -26.66 -8.12 48.60
C ALA A 601 -26.55 -7.57 47.20
N ILE A 602 -26.72 -6.25 47.00
CA ILE A 602 -26.53 -5.61 45.70
C ILE A 602 -25.08 -5.78 45.21
N VAL A 603 -24.10 -5.52 46.06
CA VAL A 603 -22.68 -5.70 45.71
C VAL A 603 -22.38 -7.17 45.39
N ALA A 604 -22.95 -8.12 46.17
CA ALA A 604 -22.78 -9.54 45.88
C ALA A 604 -23.36 -9.96 44.52
N ILE A 605 -24.55 -9.47 44.17
CA ILE A 605 -25.18 -9.71 42.86
C ILE A 605 -24.31 -9.10 41.75
N MET A 606 -23.83 -7.88 41.92
CA MET A 606 -22.92 -7.25 40.96
C MET A 606 -21.63 -8.05 40.78
N LEU A 607 -21.05 -8.58 41.84
CA LEU A 607 -19.87 -9.43 41.79
C LEU A 607 -20.13 -10.77 41.11
N ILE A 608 -21.30 -11.39 41.35
CA ILE A 608 -21.70 -12.65 40.68
C ILE A 608 -21.87 -12.44 39.18
N ILE A 609 -22.47 -11.32 38.74
CA ILE A 609 -22.69 -11.01 37.32
C ILE A 609 -21.37 -10.61 36.65
N SER A 610 -20.59 -9.74 37.29
CA SER A 610 -19.36 -9.18 36.70
C SER A 610 -18.11 -10.03 36.96
N GLY A 611 -18.10 -10.83 38.02
CA GLY A 611 -16.93 -11.62 38.45
C GLY A 611 -16.36 -12.52 37.34
N PRO A 612 -17.18 -13.40 36.71
CA PRO A 612 -16.69 -14.22 35.59
C PRO A 612 -16.10 -13.41 34.45
N SER A 613 -16.74 -12.30 34.08
CA SER A 613 -16.25 -11.38 33.03
C SER A 613 -14.92 -10.74 33.41
N CYS A 614 -14.77 -10.27 34.64
CA CYS A 614 -13.52 -9.73 35.17
C CYS A 614 -12.40 -10.77 35.20
N PHE A 615 -12.70 -11.99 35.64
CA PHE A 615 -11.72 -13.08 35.69
C PHE A 615 -11.23 -13.46 34.30
N LEU A 616 -12.13 -13.61 33.34
CA LEU A 616 -11.78 -13.91 31.95
C LEU A 616 -10.95 -12.77 31.33
N ALA A 617 -11.33 -11.52 31.57
CA ALA A 617 -10.57 -10.36 31.10
C ALA A 617 -9.19 -10.32 31.74
N TRP A 618 -9.07 -10.51 33.05
CA TRP A 618 -7.81 -10.54 33.76
C TRP A 618 -6.88 -11.66 33.23
N SER A 619 -7.42 -12.86 32.99
CA SER A 619 -6.68 -13.97 32.41
C SER A 619 -6.17 -13.65 31.01
N LYS A 620 -7.02 -13.06 30.14
CA LYS A 620 -6.63 -12.62 28.79
C LYS A 620 -5.58 -11.50 28.83
N LEU A 621 -5.77 -10.49 29.68
CA LEU A 621 -4.84 -9.35 29.80
C LEU A 621 -3.43 -9.76 30.26
N ARG A 622 -3.31 -10.82 31.08
CA ARG A 622 -2.01 -11.37 31.49
C ARG A 622 -1.30 -12.17 30.40
N ARG A 623 -2.06 -12.72 29.44
CA ARG A 623 -1.55 -13.62 28.40
C ARG A 623 -1.41 -12.96 27.03
N ARG A 624 -1.62 -11.64 26.94
CA ARG A 624 -1.43 -10.90 25.68
C ARG A 624 -0.03 -11.13 25.14
N ASN A 625 0.07 -11.49 23.86
CA ASN A 625 1.31 -11.81 23.20
C ASN A 625 1.42 -11.08 21.86
N LEU A 626 2.50 -10.34 21.64
CA LEU A 626 2.75 -9.63 20.38
C LEU A 626 3.14 -10.57 19.22
N GLY A 627 3.67 -11.77 19.54
CA GLY A 627 4.14 -12.72 18.52
C GLY A 627 3.17 -12.96 17.37
N PRO A 628 1.87 -13.28 17.62
CA PRO A 628 0.90 -13.47 16.54
C PRO A 628 0.69 -12.25 15.64
N VAL A 629 0.85 -11.02 16.16
CA VAL A 629 0.75 -9.80 15.35
C VAL A 629 1.94 -9.67 14.41
N LEU A 630 3.15 -9.92 14.90
CA LEU A 630 4.36 -9.90 14.06
C LEU A 630 4.36 -11.07 13.06
N ASN A 631 3.96 -12.28 13.50
CA ASN A 631 3.86 -13.43 12.61
C ASN A 631 2.87 -13.20 11.46
N ALA A 632 1.79 -12.46 11.71
CA ALA A 632 0.82 -12.06 10.69
C ALA A 632 1.46 -11.16 9.60
N ASN A 633 2.54 -10.47 9.91
CA ASN A 633 3.38 -9.69 8.99
C ASN A 633 4.54 -10.49 8.38
N GLY A 634 4.54 -11.81 8.51
CA GLY A 634 5.57 -12.67 7.93
C GLY A 634 6.85 -12.81 8.76
N TRP A 635 6.87 -12.34 10.01
CA TRP A 635 7.94 -12.63 10.94
C TRP A 635 7.89 -14.10 11.40
N ALA A 636 9.03 -14.66 11.76
CA ALA A 636 9.12 -15.95 12.43
C ALA A 636 9.50 -15.74 13.90
N VAL A 637 8.53 -15.33 14.72
CA VAL A 637 8.74 -15.08 16.15
C VAL A 637 8.79 -16.42 16.90
N ASN A 638 9.94 -16.73 17.46
CA ASN A 638 10.24 -18.02 18.07
C ASN A 638 9.96 -18.04 19.59
N SER A 639 9.97 -16.89 20.27
CA SER A 639 9.73 -16.81 21.70
C SER A 639 8.50 -15.96 22.06
N LYS A 640 7.97 -16.16 23.27
CA LYS A 640 6.84 -15.37 23.74
C LYS A 640 7.23 -13.90 23.92
N VAL A 641 6.40 -13.00 23.40
CA VAL A 641 6.53 -11.53 23.54
C VAL A 641 5.31 -11.03 24.32
N LEU A 642 5.34 -11.22 25.65
CA LEU A 642 4.17 -10.92 26.49
C LEU A 642 4.03 -9.41 26.73
N VAL A 643 2.79 -8.95 26.63
CA VAL A 643 2.35 -7.59 26.95
C VAL A 643 1.45 -7.69 28.19
N ASN A 644 2.06 -7.72 29.36
CA ASN A 644 1.32 -7.77 30.63
C ASN A 644 0.60 -6.43 30.90
N ILE A 645 -0.21 -6.38 31.98
CA ILE A 645 -1.06 -5.22 32.29
C ILE A 645 -0.21 -3.96 32.53
N LEU A 646 0.88 -4.08 33.29
CA LEU A 646 1.75 -2.95 33.64
C LEU A 646 2.50 -2.40 32.44
N PHE A 647 3.05 -3.29 31.62
CA PHE A 647 3.74 -2.89 30.38
C PHE A 647 2.75 -2.35 29.34
N GLY A 648 1.58 -2.98 29.21
CA GLY A 648 0.52 -2.48 28.34
C GLY A 648 0.09 -1.04 28.66
N ALA A 649 0.04 -0.67 29.92
CA ALA A 649 -0.29 0.70 30.31
C ALA A 649 0.72 1.77 29.81
N LYS A 650 1.93 1.33 29.39
CA LYS A 650 2.94 2.22 28.77
C LYS A 650 2.81 2.33 27.25
N LEU A 651 2.04 1.43 26.60
CA LEU A 651 1.89 1.38 25.14
C LEU A 651 0.72 2.24 24.63
N THR A 652 -0.22 2.60 25.51
CA THR A 652 -1.32 3.52 25.17
C THR A 652 -1.37 4.61 26.23
N ASN A 653 -1.01 5.81 25.83
CA ASN A 653 -1.01 6.99 26.68
C ASN A 653 -2.36 7.70 26.61
N LEU A 654 -2.97 7.95 27.76
CA LEU A 654 -4.23 8.69 27.88
C LEU A 654 -3.95 10.16 28.19
N ALA A 655 -4.80 11.04 27.67
CA ALA A 655 -4.74 12.46 28.00
C ALA A 655 -4.90 12.66 29.52
N LYS A 656 -3.93 13.34 30.13
CA LYS A 656 -3.95 13.72 31.54
C LYS A 656 -4.24 15.20 31.67
N TYR A 657 -5.37 15.52 32.27
CA TYR A 657 -5.72 16.92 32.51
C TYR A 657 -5.06 17.39 33.80
N PRO A 658 -4.41 18.58 33.81
CA PRO A 658 -3.93 19.18 35.02
C PRO A 658 -5.14 19.53 35.94
N LYS A 659 -4.92 19.59 37.26
CA LYS A 659 -5.97 20.03 38.19
C LYS A 659 -6.23 21.53 37.99
N LEU A 660 -7.10 21.86 37.06
CA LEU A 660 -7.53 23.22 36.74
C LEU A 660 -8.92 23.46 37.30
N LYS A 661 -9.18 24.73 37.74
CA LYS A 661 -10.56 25.18 37.94
C LYS A 661 -11.19 25.35 36.56
N LEU A 662 -11.95 24.36 36.14
CA LEU A 662 -12.67 24.42 34.87
C LEU A 662 -13.86 25.37 35.02
N SER A 663 -13.91 26.42 34.22
CA SER A 663 -15.09 27.29 34.08
C SER A 663 -15.55 27.20 32.63
N ASP A 664 -16.81 26.87 32.42
CA ASP A 664 -17.43 26.98 31.11
C ASP A 664 -17.90 28.42 30.93
N PRO A 665 -17.30 29.20 29.98
CA PRO A 665 -17.70 30.62 29.79
C PRO A 665 -19.13 30.77 29.28
N TYR A 666 -19.71 29.71 28.72
CA TYR A 666 -21.08 29.67 28.19
C TYR A 666 -22.08 29.02 29.15
N GLN A 667 -21.62 28.45 30.24
CA GLN A 667 -22.51 27.85 31.24
C GLN A 667 -23.32 28.93 31.94
N LYS A 668 -24.60 29.04 31.62
CA LYS A 668 -25.54 29.78 32.47
C LYS A 668 -25.45 29.16 33.85
N LYS A 669 -25.08 29.96 34.88
CA LYS A 669 -25.03 29.49 36.25
C LYS A 669 -26.36 28.83 36.60
N SER A 670 -26.42 27.52 36.45
CA SER A 670 -27.56 26.73 36.95
C SER A 670 -27.52 26.87 38.46
N SER A 671 -28.54 27.50 39.03
CA SER A 671 -28.55 27.67 40.47
C SER A 671 -28.63 26.28 41.09
N ALA A 672 -27.60 25.89 41.79
CA ALA A 672 -27.52 24.58 42.48
C ALA A 672 -28.75 24.36 43.41
N TRP A 673 -29.41 25.41 43.79
CA TRP A 673 -30.65 25.39 44.57
C TRP A 673 -31.80 24.67 43.84
N LYS A 674 -31.89 24.72 42.49
CA LYS A 674 -32.90 24.01 41.72
C LYS A 674 -32.68 22.49 41.74
N TRP A 675 -31.43 22.07 41.78
CA TRP A 675 -31.07 20.66 41.97
C TRP A 675 -31.36 20.18 43.38
N TRP A 676 -31.08 21.03 44.40
CA TRP A 676 -31.43 20.74 45.78
C TRP A 676 -32.94 20.72 45.98
N LEU A 677 -33.71 21.65 45.36
CA LEU A 677 -35.16 21.61 45.35
C LEU A 677 -35.71 20.33 44.67
N GLY A 678 -35.11 19.91 43.54
CA GLY A 678 -35.46 18.65 42.87
C GLY A 678 -35.19 17.43 43.76
N LEU A 679 -34.06 17.38 44.45
CA LEU A 679 -33.71 16.32 45.40
C LEU A 679 -34.64 16.32 46.65
N ILE A 680 -34.96 17.51 47.19
CA ILE A 680 -35.89 17.65 48.29
C ILE A 680 -37.30 17.22 47.86
N MET A 681 -37.78 17.61 46.68
CA MET A 681 -39.05 17.16 46.12
C MET A 681 -39.08 15.63 45.91
N LEU A 682 -38.00 15.05 45.38
CA LEU A 682 -37.85 13.62 45.18
C LEU A 682 -37.87 12.87 46.55
N ALA A 683 -37.19 13.41 47.54
CA ALA A 683 -37.18 12.88 48.92
C ALA A 683 -38.54 13.00 49.59
N LEU A 684 -39.28 14.11 49.37
CA LEU A 684 -40.64 14.30 49.86
C LEU A 684 -41.63 13.35 49.19
N VAL A 685 -41.53 13.15 47.89
CA VAL A 685 -42.32 12.20 47.12
C VAL A 685 -42.03 10.77 47.60
N ALA A 686 -40.75 10.41 47.78
CA ALA A 686 -40.36 9.13 48.31
C ALA A 686 -40.87 8.93 49.77
N ALA A 687 -40.73 9.95 50.61
CA ALA A 687 -41.28 9.93 51.98
C ALA A 687 -42.82 9.79 51.99
N PHE A 688 -43.51 10.53 51.11
CA PHE A 688 -44.96 10.43 50.94
C PHE A 688 -45.38 9.06 50.43
N ALA A 689 -44.66 8.52 49.44
CA ALA A 689 -44.89 7.17 48.96
C ALA A 689 -44.67 6.11 50.06
N VAL A 690 -43.64 6.25 50.87
CA VAL A 690 -43.39 5.39 52.04
C VAL A 690 -44.51 5.49 53.09
N LEU A 691 -44.98 6.73 53.38
CA LEU A 691 -46.09 6.97 54.31
C LEU A 691 -47.42 6.41 53.80
N LEU A 692 -47.69 6.51 52.49
CA LEU A 692 -48.82 5.85 51.82
C LEU A 692 -48.71 4.34 51.95
N PHE A 693 -47.53 3.78 51.70
CA PHE A 693 -47.32 2.33 51.77
C PHE A 693 -47.35 1.78 53.20
N MET A 694 -47.01 2.59 54.18
CA MET A 694 -47.06 2.22 55.58
C MET A 694 -48.44 2.38 56.22
N GLY A 695 -49.46 2.86 55.48
CA GLY A 695 -50.85 3.00 56.00
C GLY A 695 -50.99 4.03 57.14
N LYS A 696 -50.01 4.92 57.30
CA LYS A 696 -50.00 5.96 58.36
C LYS A 696 -50.55 7.31 57.93
N LEU A 697 -51.40 7.35 56.91
CA LEU A 697 -52.01 8.57 56.38
C LEU A 697 -53.33 8.93 57.04
N GLU A 698 -53.70 8.19 58.10
CA GLU A 698 -54.93 8.53 58.87
C GLU A 698 -54.87 9.91 59.52
N PHE A 699 -53.68 10.55 59.62
CA PHE A 699 -53.49 11.87 60.18
C PHE A 699 -53.80 13.05 59.23
N ILE A 700 -54.02 12.84 57.97
CA ILE A 700 -54.26 13.89 56.95
C ILE A 700 -55.68 13.87 56.39
N GLY A 701 -56.59 13.13 56.93
CA GLY A 701 -58.02 13.21 56.59
C GLY A 701 -58.42 12.83 55.17
N LEU A 702 -57.60 12.11 54.43
CA LEU A 702 -57.93 11.52 53.17
C LEU A 702 -58.24 10.03 53.38
N LYS A 703 -59.57 9.74 53.45
CA LYS A 703 -60.09 8.39 53.39
C LYS A 703 -59.84 7.78 52.02
#